data_90b8ddb5effff37329159c145dd6869b
#
_entry.id   90b8ddb5effff37329159c145dd6869b
#
_cell.length_a   1.000
_cell.length_b   1.000
_cell.length_c   1.000
_cell.angle_alpha   90.00
_cell.angle_beta   90.00
_cell.angle_gamma   90.00
#
_symmetry.space_group_name_H-M   'P 1'
#
loop_
_entity.id
_entity.type
_entity.pdbx_description
1 polymer ?
#
loop_
_entity_poly.entity_id
_entity_poly.type
_entity_poly.pdbx_seq_one_letter_code
_entity_poly.pdbx_strand_id
1 'polypeptide(L)'
;MALVLGLGSTVFLYAYSTVNVPQPGDLKNNQVATIFMADGTSVLSKVIPPEGNRTDVTIDQIPPHVRNAVIAAEDRSFYTNPGFSIQGFGRAFLGQLTGKQDAGGGSTITQQYVKNAMVGNEHSLTRKLRELVISAKMAKQWSKDQILTAYLNTIYFGRGAYGIDAASKAYFNKPVQELSVEEGAVLAATIQQPSNLDPEKNPQGAQTRWKYVLDGMVDGGNLPAADRAKMQYPTVIPAAEAAHDKTMDSGPEGLIKTQVLKELEAAGISEHDLNTQGLQITTTIDQKAQDAAVNAVTKVMDGEPEKLRTAVVSVDPKTGAVRAYYGGTDGQGFDFANAGLQPGSSFKVFGLAENLELGKPLSTMYDSSSPFKVNGIEIHNVADENCGMCTIAEATKRSYNTSFYRMMLDMPGNGPQKIADMAHRLGIPENVQGIGKTLVESDGSSPNNGIVLGQYNVRVLDMASGYATLAASGIYHAPHFVTKVVASDGTVLMDRGDVAGDRKVSAAVADNVTDAMKPIAQYSNKHQLAGDRQSASKTGTAQLGDTIENKDAWMVGYTPSLSTAVWVGTAAGNEKLRNVNGGMIYGSGLPSDIWKSTMDGALKGTPNETFPKPGNIGSSQGGVPSWSAPYTAPSTTEQPTLPPVVTTSQMPIPGLPGFSIPVPGLAPNPQNQRQTQPEPTQEQQGGGTGPMSGQPVAPADGATVTPTPNGGTGNGNGRPNR
;
A
#
# COMPACT_ATOMS: atom_id res chain seq x y z
N MET A 1 -31.01 32.51 26.22
CA MET A 1 -30.46 31.32 26.88
C MET A 1 -31.54 30.30 27.29
N ALA A 2 -32.59 30.67 28.00
CA ALA A 2 -33.69 29.79 28.43
C ALA A 2 -34.41 29.09 27.26
N LEU A 3 -34.64 29.76 26.14
CA LEU A 3 -35.31 29.24 24.95
C LEU A 3 -34.44 28.18 24.23
N VAL A 4 -33.12 28.34 24.16
CA VAL A 4 -32.17 27.39 23.56
C VAL A 4 -32.05 26.15 24.43
N LEU A 5 -32.02 26.33 25.78
CA LEU A 5 -32.02 25.20 26.72
C LEU A 5 -33.35 24.45 26.69
N GLY A 6 -34.48 25.15 26.55
CA GLY A 6 -35.81 24.54 26.42
C GLY A 6 -35.94 23.71 25.13
N LEU A 7 -35.50 24.25 23.98
CA LEU A 7 -35.53 23.54 22.70
C LEU A 7 -34.60 22.32 22.72
N GLY A 8 -33.39 22.45 23.25
CA GLY A 8 -32.43 21.35 23.41
C GLY A 8 -32.97 20.22 24.28
N SER A 9 -33.63 20.59 25.39
CA SER A 9 -34.25 19.59 26.28
C SER A 9 -35.43 18.88 25.61
N THR A 10 -36.25 19.57 24.83
CA THR A 10 -37.39 18.99 24.12
C THR A 10 -36.91 18.01 23.02
N VAL A 11 -35.87 18.37 22.25
CA VAL A 11 -35.24 17.52 21.25
C VAL A 11 -34.64 16.27 21.90
N PHE A 12 -33.94 16.43 23.03
CA PHE A 12 -33.36 15.31 23.77
C PHE A 12 -34.45 14.36 24.29
N LEU A 13 -35.52 14.88 24.90
CA LEU A 13 -36.62 14.08 25.44
C LEU A 13 -37.38 13.34 24.33
N TYR A 14 -37.59 14.00 23.19
CA TYR A 14 -38.20 13.34 22.02
C TYR A 14 -37.31 12.21 21.49
N ALA A 15 -36.00 12.47 21.27
CA ALA A 15 -35.04 11.44 20.85
C ALA A 15 -34.94 10.30 21.88
N TYR A 16 -34.95 10.61 23.17
CA TYR A 16 -34.92 9.63 24.25
C TYR A 16 -36.17 8.73 24.24
N SER A 17 -37.35 9.27 23.91
CA SER A 17 -38.59 8.50 23.85
C SER A 17 -38.63 7.55 22.65
N THR A 18 -38.07 7.95 21.51
CA THR A 18 -38.16 7.24 20.23
C THR A 18 -37.06 6.20 20.01
N VAL A 19 -35.90 6.35 20.65
CA VAL A 19 -34.76 5.44 20.49
C VAL A 19 -35.00 4.14 21.27
N ASN A 20 -34.83 2.99 20.61
CA ASN A 20 -34.80 1.68 21.27
C ASN A 20 -33.33 1.32 21.62
N VAL A 21 -33.13 0.79 22.84
CA VAL A 21 -31.86 0.18 23.27
C VAL A 21 -32.10 -1.32 23.25
N PRO A 22 -31.33 -2.11 22.48
CA PRO A 22 -31.46 -3.57 22.45
C PRO A 22 -31.14 -4.16 23.83
N GLN A 23 -31.52 -5.41 24.05
CA GLN A 23 -31.17 -6.14 25.27
C GLN A 23 -29.70 -6.56 25.26
N PRO A 24 -29.09 -6.79 26.42
CA PRO A 24 -27.75 -7.38 26.48
C PRO A 24 -27.71 -8.72 25.72
N GLY A 25 -26.82 -8.81 24.73
CA GLY A 25 -26.69 -10.02 23.89
C GLY A 25 -27.40 -9.99 22.53
N ASP A 26 -28.30 -9.01 22.28
CA ASP A 26 -28.96 -8.87 20.95
C ASP A 26 -28.02 -8.34 19.86
N LEU A 27 -26.93 -7.67 20.26
CA LEU A 27 -25.95 -7.09 19.35
C LEU A 27 -24.88 -8.11 18.95
N LYS A 28 -25.26 -9.14 18.21
CA LYS A 28 -24.34 -10.07 17.54
C LYS A 28 -24.13 -9.60 16.11
N ASN A 29 -23.23 -8.65 15.91
CA ASN A 29 -23.00 -8.03 14.59
C ASN A 29 -21.69 -8.44 13.90
N ASN A 30 -21.08 -9.54 14.30
CA ASN A 30 -19.85 -9.97 13.66
C ASN A 30 -20.15 -10.94 12.54
N GLN A 31 -19.89 -10.50 11.32
CA GLN A 31 -20.13 -11.27 10.12
C GLN A 31 -18.82 -11.49 9.38
N VAL A 32 -18.60 -12.72 8.94
CA VAL A 32 -17.45 -13.09 8.12
C VAL A 32 -17.55 -12.39 6.76
N ALA A 33 -16.56 -11.58 6.40
CA ALA A 33 -16.46 -11.12 5.03
C ALA A 33 -15.81 -12.22 4.17
N THR A 34 -16.40 -12.48 3.00
CA THR A 34 -15.94 -13.51 2.07
C THR A 34 -15.35 -12.85 0.85
N ILE A 35 -14.12 -13.25 0.51
CA ILE A 35 -13.39 -12.80 -0.68
C ILE A 35 -13.55 -13.89 -1.74
N PHE A 36 -14.15 -13.53 -2.87
CA PHE A 36 -14.39 -14.42 -4.00
C PHE A 36 -13.40 -14.16 -5.12
N MET A 37 -13.15 -15.18 -5.92
CA MET A 37 -12.51 -15.08 -7.23
C MET A 37 -13.35 -14.19 -8.17
N ALA A 38 -12.87 -13.95 -9.37
CA ALA A 38 -13.53 -13.12 -10.38
C ALA A 38 -14.91 -13.65 -10.82
N ASP A 39 -15.17 -14.94 -10.62
CA ASP A 39 -16.47 -15.57 -10.93
C ASP A 39 -17.58 -15.21 -9.90
N GLY A 40 -17.23 -14.55 -8.80
CA GLY A 40 -18.13 -14.16 -7.72
C GLY A 40 -18.69 -15.32 -6.90
N THR A 41 -18.20 -16.54 -7.10
CA THR A 41 -18.72 -17.78 -6.46
C THR A 41 -17.65 -18.62 -5.80
N SER A 42 -16.49 -18.76 -6.42
CA SER A 42 -15.33 -19.48 -5.87
C SER A 42 -14.70 -18.68 -4.75
N VAL A 43 -14.60 -19.26 -3.56
CA VAL A 43 -14.02 -18.57 -2.39
C VAL A 43 -12.50 -18.60 -2.50
N LEU A 44 -11.89 -17.42 -2.50
CA LEU A 44 -10.45 -17.23 -2.45
C LEU A 44 -9.95 -17.24 -1.00
N SER A 45 -10.60 -16.46 -0.13
CA SER A 45 -10.27 -16.35 1.28
C SER A 45 -11.44 -15.80 2.08
N LYS A 46 -11.32 -15.78 3.41
CA LYS A 46 -12.29 -15.17 4.31
C LYS A 46 -11.60 -14.19 5.24
N VAL A 47 -12.23 -13.07 5.51
CA VAL A 47 -11.89 -12.21 6.64
C VAL A 47 -12.78 -12.65 7.79
N ILE A 48 -12.24 -13.53 8.61
CA ILE A 48 -12.92 -13.98 9.83
C ILE A 48 -12.64 -12.89 10.85
N PRO A 49 -13.66 -12.21 11.37
CA PRO A 49 -13.46 -11.31 12.49
C PRO A 49 -12.67 -12.05 13.58
N PRO A 50 -11.76 -11.41 14.28
CA PRO A 50 -11.03 -12.02 15.40
C PRO A 50 -11.96 -12.71 16.41
N GLU A 51 -13.22 -12.36 16.37
CA GLU A 51 -14.34 -12.88 17.14
C GLU A 51 -14.95 -14.17 16.56
N GLY A 52 -14.52 -14.65 15.42
CA GLY A 52 -14.84 -16.02 14.94
C GLY A 52 -14.28 -17.08 15.88
N ASN A 53 -13.27 -16.71 16.69
CA ASN A 53 -12.76 -17.44 17.86
C ASN A 53 -13.15 -16.75 19.18
N ARG A 54 -14.10 -15.79 19.16
CA ARG A 54 -14.55 -15.06 20.33
C ARG A 54 -15.23 -16.01 21.30
N THR A 55 -14.63 -16.20 22.44
CA THR A 55 -15.27 -16.70 23.63
C THR A 55 -15.80 -15.49 24.39
N ASP A 56 -17.12 -15.21 24.30
CA ASP A 56 -17.70 -14.21 25.16
C ASP A 56 -17.49 -14.64 26.61
N VAL A 57 -16.85 -13.77 27.38
CA VAL A 57 -16.57 -14.00 28.80
C VAL A 57 -17.59 -13.25 29.64
N THR A 58 -18.06 -13.91 30.72
CA THR A 58 -18.93 -13.26 31.71
C THR A 58 -18.09 -12.34 32.61
N ILE A 59 -18.75 -11.42 33.32
CA ILE A 59 -18.03 -10.48 34.21
C ILE A 59 -17.20 -11.21 35.27
N ASP A 60 -17.67 -12.35 35.76
CA ASP A 60 -17.00 -13.15 36.80
C ASP A 60 -15.74 -13.86 36.26
N GLN A 61 -15.68 -14.09 34.96
CA GLN A 61 -14.52 -14.66 34.28
C GLN A 61 -13.42 -13.63 34.04
N ILE A 62 -13.71 -12.34 34.12
CA ILE A 62 -12.73 -11.26 33.97
C ILE A 62 -12.21 -10.87 35.36
N PRO A 63 -10.91 -11.07 35.64
CA PRO A 63 -10.36 -10.75 36.97
C PRO A 63 -10.65 -9.30 37.39
N PRO A 64 -10.97 -9.05 38.69
CA PRO A 64 -11.26 -7.70 39.17
C PRO A 64 -10.18 -6.66 38.83
N HIS A 65 -8.91 -7.04 38.91
CA HIS A 65 -7.79 -6.15 38.59
C HIS A 65 -7.74 -5.76 37.10
N VAL A 66 -8.15 -6.66 36.19
CA VAL A 66 -8.25 -6.36 34.74
C VAL A 66 -9.38 -5.36 34.48
N ARG A 67 -10.58 -5.57 35.10
CA ARG A 67 -11.70 -4.63 35.02
C ARG A 67 -11.31 -3.25 35.57
N ASN A 68 -10.64 -3.21 36.70
CA ASN A 68 -10.17 -1.98 37.33
C ASN A 68 -9.11 -1.26 36.49
N ALA A 69 -8.22 -1.98 35.81
CA ALA A 69 -7.25 -1.38 34.88
C ALA A 69 -7.95 -0.66 33.71
N VAL A 70 -8.98 -1.28 33.12
CA VAL A 70 -9.74 -0.65 32.02
C VAL A 70 -10.52 0.56 32.53
N ILE A 71 -11.15 0.47 33.70
CA ILE A 71 -11.86 1.60 34.31
C ILE A 71 -10.89 2.75 34.62
N ALA A 72 -9.70 2.43 35.17
CA ALA A 72 -8.67 3.43 35.45
C ALA A 72 -8.12 4.11 34.19
N ALA A 73 -8.07 3.37 33.07
CA ALA A 73 -7.61 3.87 31.79
C ALA A 73 -8.62 4.79 31.11
N GLU A 74 -9.92 4.42 31.12
CA GLU A 74 -10.93 4.98 30.23
C GLU A 74 -12.02 5.79 30.94
N ASP A 75 -12.45 5.38 32.13
CA ASP A 75 -13.56 6.04 32.81
C ASP A 75 -13.52 5.80 34.34
N ARG A 76 -12.72 6.57 35.06
CA ARG A 76 -12.55 6.44 36.52
C ARG A 76 -13.85 6.62 37.31
N SER A 77 -14.86 7.26 36.70
CA SER A 77 -16.16 7.47 37.30
C SER A 77 -17.22 6.44 36.88
N PHE A 78 -16.84 5.38 36.18
CA PHE A 78 -17.75 4.47 35.51
C PHE A 78 -18.93 4.00 36.37
N TYR A 79 -18.67 3.52 37.57
CA TYR A 79 -19.73 3.00 38.46
C TYR A 79 -20.65 4.10 39.02
N THR A 80 -20.24 5.36 39.01
CA THR A 80 -21.00 6.50 39.61
C THR A 80 -21.61 7.45 38.59
N ASN A 81 -21.13 7.45 37.33
CA ASN A 81 -21.64 8.35 36.30
C ASN A 81 -23.00 7.87 35.72
N PRO A 82 -23.81 8.76 35.13
CA PRO A 82 -25.11 8.42 34.55
C PRO A 82 -25.03 7.82 33.15
N GLY A 83 -23.84 7.28 32.73
CA GLY A 83 -23.61 6.72 31.41
C GLY A 83 -23.08 7.73 30.39
N PHE A 84 -22.98 9.01 30.74
CA PHE A 84 -22.42 10.05 29.87
C PHE A 84 -21.67 11.09 30.67
N SER A 85 -20.77 11.83 30.01
CA SER A 85 -20.01 12.94 30.59
C SER A 85 -20.49 14.28 30.03
N ILE A 86 -21.11 15.11 30.88
CA ILE A 86 -21.52 16.48 30.52
C ILE A 86 -20.29 17.33 30.18
N GLN A 87 -19.20 17.16 30.93
CA GLN A 87 -17.95 17.89 30.69
C GLN A 87 -17.27 17.45 29.39
N GLY A 88 -17.28 16.14 29.07
CA GLY A 88 -16.79 15.58 27.82
C GLY A 88 -17.59 16.08 26.63
N PHE A 89 -18.91 16.13 26.75
CA PHE A 89 -19.78 16.69 25.71
C PHE A 89 -19.53 18.18 25.47
N GLY A 90 -19.42 18.98 26.55
CA GLY A 90 -19.12 20.40 26.46
C GLY A 90 -17.77 20.68 25.78
N ARG A 91 -16.72 19.91 26.11
CA ARG A 91 -15.40 20.03 25.45
C ARG A 91 -15.47 19.65 23.97
N ALA A 92 -16.13 18.56 23.61
CA ALA A 92 -16.29 18.13 22.22
C ALA A 92 -17.06 19.20 21.41
N PHE A 93 -18.10 19.78 21.96
CA PHE A 93 -18.88 20.87 21.35
C PHE A 93 -18.02 22.12 21.12
N LEU A 94 -17.27 22.56 22.15
CA LEU A 94 -16.35 23.70 22.04
C LEU A 94 -15.20 23.42 21.06
N GLY A 95 -14.65 22.22 21.05
CA GLY A 95 -13.60 21.81 20.13
C GLY A 95 -14.06 21.91 18.67
N GLN A 96 -15.28 21.51 18.38
CA GLN A 96 -15.87 21.58 17.06
C GLN A 96 -16.18 23.02 16.61
N LEU A 97 -16.59 23.90 17.56
CA LEU A 97 -16.79 25.32 17.29
C LEU A 97 -15.48 26.09 17.07
N THR A 98 -14.38 25.64 17.69
CA THR A 98 -13.07 26.31 17.64
C THR A 98 -12.11 25.69 16.63
N GLY A 99 -12.52 24.64 15.91
CA GLY A 99 -11.66 23.92 14.94
C GLY A 99 -10.50 23.14 15.58
N LYS A 100 -10.44 23.05 16.92
CA LYS A 100 -9.42 22.29 17.65
C LYS A 100 -9.94 20.87 17.88
N GLN A 101 -9.47 19.92 17.08
CA GLN A 101 -9.89 18.51 17.15
C GLN A 101 -9.28 17.71 18.34
N ASP A 102 -8.36 18.29 19.11
CA ASP A 102 -7.59 17.60 20.14
C ASP A 102 -8.19 17.68 21.56
N ALA A 103 -9.50 17.72 21.70
CA ALA A 103 -10.12 17.56 23.02
C ALA A 103 -10.21 16.06 23.39
N GLY A 104 -9.06 15.37 23.44
CA GLY A 104 -8.96 13.97 23.82
C GLY A 104 -9.42 13.69 25.24
N GLY A 105 -10.06 12.53 25.47
CA GLY A 105 -10.37 11.96 26.79
C GLY A 105 -11.58 12.59 27.49
N GLY A 106 -12.75 12.00 27.34
CA GLY A 106 -13.94 12.46 28.04
C GLY A 106 -15.24 11.71 27.71
N SER A 107 -15.17 10.70 26.86
CA SER A 107 -16.28 9.78 26.63
C SER A 107 -16.26 8.69 27.69
N THR A 108 -17.42 8.39 28.30
CA THR A 108 -17.54 7.29 29.26
C THR A 108 -17.45 5.92 28.53
N ILE A 109 -17.18 4.85 29.28
CA ILE A 109 -17.24 3.47 28.77
C ILE A 109 -18.57 3.20 28.09
N THR A 110 -19.69 3.64 28.66
CA THR A 110 -21.02 3.51 28.04
C THR A 110 -21.11 4.21 26.69
N GLN A 111 -20.58 5.42 26.57
CA GLN A 111 -20.55 6.14 25.30
C GLN A 111 -19.65 5.49 24.27
N GLN A 112 -18.50 4.95 24.68
CA GLN A 112 -17.61 4.21 23.79
C GLN A 112 -18.27 2.91 23.29
N TYR A 113 -18.93 2.17 24.16
CA TYR A 113 -19.68 0.98 23.75
C TYR A 113 -20.79 1.31 22.76
N VAL A 114 -21.63 2.30 23.06
CA VAL A 114 -22.70 2.75 22.15
C VAL A 114 -22.14 3.20 20.80
N LYS A 115 -21.03 3.94 20.80
CA LYS A 115 -20.35 4.36 19.59
C LYS A 115 -19.92 3.14 18.74
N ASN A 116 -19.24 2.20 19.37
CA ASN A 116 -18.64 1.06 18.66
C ASN A 116 -19.66 0.01 18.21
N ALA A 117 -20.72 -0.19 19.02
CA ALA A 117 -21.70 -1.27 18.78
C ALA A 117 -22.98 -0.82 18.06
N MET A 118 -23.32 0.49 18.06
CA MET A 118 -24.66 0.94 17.64
C MET A 118 -24.70 2.15 16.70
N VAL A 119 -23.70 3.01 16.69
CA VAL A 119 -23.80 4.34 16.04
C VAL A 119 -22.76 4.55 14.94
N GLY A 120 -21.65 3.80 14.94
CA GLY A 120 -20.57 3.91 13.96
C GLY A 120 -19.63 5.09 14.18
N ASN A 121 -18.68 5.27 13.23
CA ASN A 121 -17.55 6.20 13.35
C ASN A 121 -17.72 7.55 12.63
N GLU A 122 -18.88 7.85 12.05
CA GLU A 122 -19.10 9.12 11.37
C GLU A 122 -18.84 10.34 12.28
N HIS A 123 -18.14 11.34 11.77
CA HIS A 123 -17.86 12.59 12.49
C HIS A 123 -18.98 13.61 12.27
N SER A 124 -20.12 13.46 12.98
CA SER A 124 -21.23 14.44 12.93
C SER A 124 -21.76 14.79 14.31
N LEU A 125 -22.30 16.02 14.47
CA LEU A 125 -22.95 16.43 15.72
C LEU A 125 -24.22 15.62 15.99
N THR A 126 -24.96 15.26 14.96
CA THR A 126 -26.16 14.41 15.05
C THR A 126 -25.82 13.04 15.60
N ARG A 127 -24.73 12.44 15.14
CA ARG A 127 -24.22 11.19 15.71
C ARG A 127 -23.87 11.31 17.18
N LYS A 128 -23.13 12.39 17.57
CA LYS A 128 -22.73 12.58 18.97
C LYS A 128 -23.92 12.81 19.89
N LEU A 129 -24.97 13.47 19.41
CA LEU A 129 -26.23 13.62 20.15
C LEU A 129 -26.95 12.27 20.29
N ARG A 130 -27.00 11.48 19.22
CA ARG A 130 -27.59 10.14 19.24
C ARG A 130 -26.87 9.21 20.21
N GLU A 131 -25.52 9.22 20.19
CA GLU A 131 -24.67 8.51 21.16
C GLU A 131 -25.02 8.89 22.60
N LEU A 132 -25.14 10.20 22.89
CA LEU A 132 -25.51 10.69 24.22
C LEU A 132 -26.87 10.15 24.69
N VAL A 133 -27.89 10.23 23.82
CA VAL A 133 -29.26 9.80 24.14
C VAL A 133 -29.30 8.29 24.39
N ILE A 134 -28.65 7.49 23.53
CA ILE A 134 -28.60 6.03 23.68
C ILE A 134 -27.85 5.66 24.97
N SER A 135 -26.70 6.30 25.23
CA SER A 135 -25.90 6.03 26.43
C SER A 135 -26.65 6.35 27.73
N ALA A 136 -27.39 7.46 27.76
CA ALA A 136 -28.22 7.80 28.91
C ALA A 136 -29.36 6.79 29.14
N LYS A 137 -29.99 6.32 28.05
CA LYS A 137 -31.06 5.34 28.12
C LYS A 137 -30.53 3.94 28.49
N MET A 138 -29.41 3.53 27.92
CA MET A 138 -28.72 2.27 28.24
C MET A 138 -28.32 2.21 29.71
N ALA A 139 -27.66 3.25 30.24
CA ALA A 139 -27.25 3.30 31.65
C ALA A 139 -28.41 3.22 32.65
N LYS A 140 -29.64 3.49 32.20
CA LYS A 140 -30.85 3.35 33.02
C LYS A 140 -31.45 1.94 32.90
N GLN A 141 -31.24 1.25 31.77
CA GLN A 141 -31.86 -0.05 31.49
C GLN A 141 -30.93 -1.23 31.82
N TRP A 142 -29.63 -1.05 31.68
CA TRP A 142 -28.62 -2.07 31.91
C TRP A 142 -27.87 -1.80 33.23
N SER A 143 -27.46 -2.87 33.92
CA SER A 143 -26.55 -2.72 35.03
C SER A 143 -25.14 -2.28 34.56
N LYS A 144 -24.35 -1.68 35.43
CA LYS A 144 -22.98 -1.29 35.12
C LYS A 144 -22.12 -2.50 34.70
N ASP A 145 -22.31 -3.64 35.34
CA ASP A 145 -21.57 -4.87 35.00
C ASP A 145 -22.01 -5.42 33.64
N GLN A 146 -23.29 -5.31 33.24
CA GLN A 146 -23.73 -5.66 31.90
C GLN A 146 -23.07 -4.77 30.83
N ILE A 147 -23.02 -3.46 31.09
CA ILE A 147 -22.36 -2.50 30.18
C ILE A 147 -20.86 -2.79 30.07
N LEU A 148 -20.18 -3.03 31.20
CA LEU A 148 -18.74 -3.32 31.22
C LEU A 148 -18.43 -4.64 30.50
N THR A 149 -19.22 -5.68 30.74
CA THR A 149 -19.09 -6.98 30.07
C THR A 149 -19.24 -6.84 28.56
N ALA A 150 -20.28 -6.15 28.11
CA ALA A 150 -20.53 -5.91 26.70
C ALA A 150 -19.40 -5.08 26.06
N TYR A 151 -18.94 -4.05 26.76
CA TYR A 151 -17.80 -3.25 26.32
C TYR A 151 -16.52 -4.07 26.18
N LEU A 152 -16.14 -4.81 27.23
CA LEU A 152 -14.92 -5.63 27.24
C LEU A 152 -14.96 -6.78 26.23
N ASN A 153 -16.13 -7.28 25.90
CA ASN A 153 -16.30 -8.28 24.85
C ASN A 153 -16.35 -7.68 23.44
N THR A 154 -16.44 -6.35 23.26
CA THR A 154 -16.69 -5.74 21.94
C THR A 154 -15.54 -4.90 21.43
N ILE A 155 -14.81 -4.22 22.32
CA ILE A 155 -13.81 -3.23 21.89
C ILE A 155 -12.58 -3.88 21.25
N TYR A 156 -11.97 -3.09 20.36
CA TYR A 156 -10.72 -3.45 19.69
C TYR A 156 -9.50 -3.10 20.55
N PHE A 157 -8.63 -4.07 20.76
CA PHE A 157 -7.40 -3.95 21.54
C PHE A 157 -6.13 -3.85 20.70
N GLY A 158 -6.21 -3.91 19.37
CA GLY A 158 -5.06 -4.06 18.46
C GLY A 158 -4.82 -5.51 18.07
N ARG A 159 -3.89 -5.74 17.12
CA ARG A 159 -3.49 -7.07 16.64
C ARG A 159 -4.67 -7.93 16.13
N GLY A 160 -5.70 -7.29 15.57
CA GLY A 160 -6.92 -7.98 15.19
C GLY A 160 -7.78 -8.52 16.36
N ALA A 161 -7.47 -8.19 17.60
CA ALA A 161 -8.17 -8.71 18.76
C ALA A 161 -9.34 -7.81 19.19
N TYR A 162 -10.56 -8.29 18.98
CA TYR A 162 -11.79 -7.73 19.52
C TYR A 162 -12.24 -8.54 20.74
N GLY A 163 -12.51 -7.85 21.83
CA GLY A 163 -12.81 -8.46 23.12
C GLY A 163 -11.57 -8.83 23.93
N ILE A 164 -11.76 -8.83 25.27
CA ILE A 164 -10.68 -8.95 26.24
C ILE A 164 -10.00 -10.33 26.23
N ASP A 165 -10.75 -11.41 25.96
CA ASP A 165 -10.20 -12.76 25.91
C ASP A 165 -9.36 -12.97 24.63
N ALA A 166 -9.82 -12.46 23.49
CA ALA A 166 -9.04 -12.45 22.26
C ALA A 166 -7.76 -11.62 22.41
N ALA A 167 -7.85 -10.46 23.07
CA ALA A 167 -6.69 -9.62 23.37
C ALA A 167 -5.70 -10.33 24.31
N SER A 168 -6.18 -11.02 25.34
CA SER A 168 -5.34 -11.81 26.25
C SER A 168 -4.52 -12.86 25.50
N LYS A 169 -5.14 -13.55 24.55
CA LYS A 169 -4.48 -14.53 23.68
C LYS A 169 -3.49 -13.88 22.72
N ALA A 170 -3.86 -12.75 22.11
CA ALA A 170 -3.03 -12.05 21.12
C ALA A 170 -1.78 -11.37 21.70
N TYR A 171 -1.80 -11.02 22.98
CA TYR A 171 -0.69 -10.33 23.63
C TYR A 171 0.12 -11.23 24.55
N PHE A 172 -0.51 -12.26 25.16
CA PHE A 172 0.09 -13.08 26.22
C PHE A 172 -0.07 -14.59 26.04
N ASN A 173 -0.81 -15.03 25.01
CA ASN A 173 -1.14 -16.44 24.75
C ASN A 173 -1.78 -17.14 25.97
N LYS A 174 -2.64 -16.43 26.71
CA LYS A 174 -3.35 -16.88 27.91
C LYS A 174 -4.83 -16.58 27.81
N PRO A 175 -5.71 -17.36 28.50
CA PRO A 175 -7.08 -16.96 28.72
C PRO A 175 -7.14 -15.75 29.65
N VAL A 176 -8.19 -14.93 29.56
CA VAL A 176 -8.33 -13.68 30.34
C VAL A 176 -8.28 -13.90 31.86
N GLN A 177 -8.71 -15.06 32.33
CA GLN A 177 -8.73 -15.43 33.73
C GLN A 177 -7.33 -15.52 34.36
N GLU A 178 -6.30 -15.72 33.55
CA GLU A 178 -4.91 -15.93 33.99
C GLU A 178 -4.05 -14.67 33.87
N LEU A 179 -4.64 -13.54 33.44
CA LEU A 179 -3.90 -12.29 33.33
C LEU A 179 -3.46 -11.76 34.70
N SER A 180 -2.20 -11.33 34.80
CA SER A 180 -1.71 -10.59 35.97
C SER A 180 -2.20 -9.14 35.94
N VAL A 181 -1.94 -8.39 37.02
CA VAL A 181 -2.26 -6.96 37.11
C VAL A 181 -1.51 -6.19 36.02
N GLU A 182 -0.22 -6.51 35.84
CA GLU A 182 0.65 -5.87 34.86
C GLU A 182 0.18 -6.13 33.43
N GLU A 183 -0.22 -7.35 33.13
CA GLU A 183 -0.73 -7.77 31.82
C GLU A 183 -2.09 -7.11 31.50
N GLY A 184 -3.00 -7.11 32.48
CA GLY A 184 -4.29 -6.40 32.37
C GLY A 184 -4.13 -4.89 32.11
N ALA A 185 -3.12 -4.28 32.75
CA ALA A 185 -2.80 -2.87 32.52
C ALA A 185 -2.22 -2.61 31.12
N VAL A 186 -1.48 -3.56 30.51
CA VAL A 186 -1.04 -3.45 29.09
C VAL A 186 -2.25 -3.44 28.18
N LEU A 187 -3.19 -4.38 28.32
CA LEU A 187 -4.39 -4.41 27.50
C LEU A 187 -5.21 -3.14 27.67
N ALA A 188 -5.40 -2.66 28.90
CA ALA A 188 -6.10 -1.41 29.15
C ALA A 188 -5.40 -0.20 28.50
N ALA A 189 -4.08 -0.19 28.44
CA ALA A 189 -3.30 0.87 27.83
C ALA A 189 -3.49 0.94 26.29
N THR A 190 -3.70 -0.18 25.61
CA THR A 190 -3.87 -0.21 24.15
C THR A 190 -5.21 0.36 23.68
N ILE A 191 -6.27 0.33 24.50
CA ILE A 191 -7.65 0.71 24.12
C ILE A 191 -7.70 2.09 23.45
N GLN A 192 -6.96 3.07 23.95
CA GLN A 192 -7.02 4.46 23.49
C GLN A 192 -6.59 4.60 22.01
N GLN A 193 -5.55 3.90 21.61
CA GLN A 193 -4.97 3.92 20.25
C GLN A 193 -4.36 2.56 19.92
N PRO A 194 -5.18 1.54 19.64
CA PRO A 194 -4.73 0.16 19.60
C PRO A 194 -3.58 -0.12 18.62
N SER A 195 -3.59 0.51 17.45
CA SER A 195 -2.53 0.36 16.45
C SER A 195 -1.25 1.14 16.78
N ASN A 196 -1.39 2.30 17.47
CA ASN A 196 -0.27 3.19 17.79
C ASN A 196 0.40 2.87 19.15
N LEU A 197 -0.32 2.20 20.04
CA LEU A 197 0.16 1.81 21.37
C LEU A 197 0.47 0.31 21.46
N ASP A 198 0.57 -0.38 20.32
CA ASP A 198 1.07 -1.75 20.30
C ASP A 198 2.51 -1.78 20.83
N PRO A 199 2.82 -2.62 21.86
CA PRO A 199 4.14 -2.70 22.46
C PRO A 199 5.28 -3.05 21.50
N GLU A 200 5.01 -3.76 20.41
CA GLU A 200 5.99 -4.11 19.40
C GLU A 200 6.30 -2.91 18.49
N LYS A 201 5.29 -2.10 18.15
CA LYS A 201 5.41 -0.94 17.26
C LYS A 201 5.89 0.31 17.98
N ASN A 202 5.44 0.52 19.23
CA ASN A 202 5.75 1.70 20.03
C ASN A 202 5.97 1.33 21.51
N PRO A 203 7.10 0.70 21.86
CA PRO A 203 7.37 0.25 23.22
C PRO A 203 7.33 1.38 24.25
N GLN A 204 7.84 2.56 23.91
CA GLN A 204 7.91 3.70 24.83
C GLN A 204 6.53 4.30 25.10
N GLY A 205 5.70 4.45 24.07
CA GLY A 205 4.31 4.92 24.20
C GLY A 205 3.47 3.95 25.01
N ALA A 206 3.59 2.65 24.73
CA ALA A 206 2.91 1.58 25.45
C ALA A 206 3.29 1.58 26.94
N GLN A 207 4.59 1.63 27.29
CA GLN A 207 5.04 1.71 28.67
C GLN A 207 4.60 2.98 29.39
N THR A 208 4.59 4.11 28.71
CA THR A 208 4.13 5.39 29.30
C THR A 208 2.64 5.31 29.64
N ARG A 209 1.83 4.77 28.73
CA ARG A 209 0.40 4.59 28.95
C ARG A 209 0.11 3.53 30.01
N TRP A 210 0.87 2.43 30.03
CA TRP A 210 0.79 1.40 31.09
C TRP A 210 1.03 1.98 32.50
N LYS A 211 2.05 2.83 32.67
CA LYS A 211 2.29 3.53 33.92
C LYS A 211 1.08 4.38 34.32
N TYR A 212 0.53 5.14 33.38
CA TYR A 212 -0.68 5.95 33.62
C TYR A 212 -1.87 5.11 34.13
N VAL A 213 -2.06 3.90 33.56
CA VAL A 213 -3.13 2.97 33.98
C VAL A 213 -2.91 2.52 35.41
N LEU A 214 -1.72 2.04 35.75
CA LEU A 214 -1.41 1.56 37.09
C LEU A 214 -1.48 2.68 38.14
N ASP A 215 -0.99 3.86 37.81
CA ASP A 215 -1.10 5.04 38.69
C ASP A 215 -2.57 5.41 38.91
N GLY A 216 -3.40 5.30 37.86
CA GLY A 216 -4.84 5.46 37.98
C GLY A 216 -5.54 4.41 38.85
N MET A 217 -5.04 3.18 38.85
CA MET A 217 -5.54 2.14 39.78
C MET A 217 -5.16 2.43 41.22
N VAL A 218 -3.98 3.01 41.49
CA VAL A 218 -3.58 3.48 42.83
C VAL A 218 -4.47 4.62 43.31
N ASP A 219 -4.68 5.64 42.46
CA ASP A 219 -5.55 6.78 42.74
C ASP A 219 -6.99 6.33 43.07
N GLY A 220 -7.48 5.30 42.38
CA GLY A 220 -8.80 4.71 42.58
C GLY A 220 -8.89 3.74 43.78
N GLY A 221 -7.79 3.51 44.51
CA GLY A 221 -7.74 2.57 45.65
C GLY A 221 -7.82 1.07 45.24
N ASN A 222 -7.64 0.74 43.96
CA ASN A 222 -7.71 -0.62 43.42
C ASN A 222 -6.34 -1.33 43.34
N LEU A 223 -5.26 -0.61 43.66
CA LEU A 223 -3.90 -1.12 43.68
C LEU A 223 -3.12 -0.45 44.82
N PRO A 224 -2.52 -1.20 45.76
CA PRO A 224 -1.66 -0.61 46.78
C PRO A 224 -0.42 0.05 46.17
N ALA A 225 -0.07 1.25 46.63
CA ALA A 225 1.11 1.98 46.13
C ALA A 225 2.42 1.20 46.32
N ALA A 226 2.52 0.42 47.40
CA ALA A 226 3.69 -0.45 47.69
C ALA A 226 3.86 -1.58 46.65
N ASP A 227 2.77 -2.11 46.12
CA ASP A 227 2.80 -3.13 45.07
C ASP A 227 3.06 -2.51 43.71
N ARG A 228 2.45 -1.34 43.41
CA ARG A 228 2.74 -0.57 42.21
C ARG A 228 4.24 -0.28 42.05
N ALA A 229 4.93 0.06 43.13
CA ALA A 229 6.38 0.36 43.11
C ALA A 229 7.26 -0.82 42.69
N LYS A 230 6.77 -2.06 42.80
CA LYS A 230 7.50 -3.28 42.43
C LYS A 230 7.19 -3.76 41.03
N MET A 231 6.12 -3.27 40.41
CA MET A 231 5.63 -3.73 39.09
C MET A 231 6.59 -3.35 37.97
N GLN A 232 6.82 -4.31 37.09
CA GLN A 232 7.61 -4.14 35.86
C GLN A 232 6.72 -4.37 34.64
N TYR A 233 7.11 -3.77 33.53
CA TYR A 233 6.40 -3.97 32.27
C TYR A 233 6.53 -5.45 31.85
N PRO A 234 5.42 -6.17 31.62
CA PRO A 234 5.48 -7.59 31.30
C PRO A 234 6.01 -7.85 29.89
N THR A 235 6.50 -9.06 29.67
CA THR A 235 6.87 -9.53 28.33
C THR A 235 5.60 -9.75 27.52
N VAL A 236 5.53 -9.14 26.34
CA VAL A 236 4.46 -9.31 25.36
C VAL A 236 4.98 -10.18 24.22
N ILE A 237 4.18 -11.17 23.79
CA ILE A 237 4.58 -12.03 22.66
C ILE A 237 4.61 -11.22 21.36
N PRO A 238 5.49 -11.54 20.40
CA PRO A 238 5.45 -10.96 19.06
C PRO A 238 4.11 -11.20 18.36
N ALA A 239 3.62 -10.24 17.58
CA ALA A 239 2.34 -10.39 16.88
C ALA A 239 2.32 -11.61 15.94
N ALA A 240 3.46 -11.96 15.36
CA ALA A 240 3.61 -13.15 14.51
C ALA A 240 3.49 -14.48 15.27
N GLU A 241 3.67 -14.49 16.59
CA GLU A 241 3.56 -15.68 17.45
C GLU A 241 2.17 -15.83 18.07
N ALA A 242 1.34 -14.78 17.99
CA ALA A 242 -0.04 -14.85 18.43
C ALA A 242 -0.78 -15.98 17.69
N ALA A 243 -1.59 -16.76 18.46
CA ALA A 243 -2.38 -17.86 17.89
C ALA A 243 -3.47 -17.28 16.94
N HIS A 244 -3.08 -16.99 15.70
CA HIS A 244 -4.02 -16.83 14.60
C HIS A 244 -4.35 -18.22 14.05
N ASP A 245 -5.57 -18.39 13.58
CA ASP A 245 -5.94 -19.61 12.86
C ASP A 245 -5.17 -19.61 11.51
N LYS A 246 -3.95 -20.17 11.56
CA LYS A 246 -2.95 -20.15 10.46
C LYS A 246 -3.40 -20.94 9.23
N THR A 247 -4.52 -21.65 9.30
CA THR A 247 -4.88 -22.65 8.29
C THR A 247 -5.53 -22.05 7.05
N MET A 248 -6.15 -20.86 7.13
CA MET A 248 -6.89 -20.27 5.98
C MET A 248 -6.07 -19.32 5.11
N ASP A 249 -4.94 -18.79 5.60
CA ASP A 249 -4.13 -17.80 4.87
C ASP A 249 -2.67 -18.28 4.69
N SER A 250 -2.42 -19.58 4.82
CA SER A 250 -1.05 -20.13 4.79
C SER A 250 -0.46 -20.24 3.38
N GLY A 251 -1.30 -20.25 2.34
CA GLY A 251 -0.90 -20.34 0.93
C GLY A 251 -0.71 -18.97 0.27
N PRO A 252 -0.35 -18.95 -1.03
CA PRO A 252 -0.18 -17.72 -1.81
C PRO A 252 -1.39 -16.77 -1.76
N GLU A 253 -2.59 -17.30 -1.50
CA GLU A 253 -3.86 -16.57 -1.38
C GLU A 253 -3.85 -15.56 -0.23
N GLY A 254 -3.06 -15.79 0.83
CA GLY A 254 -2.89 -14.85 1.93
C GLY A 254 -2.26 -13.53 1.50
N LEU A 255 -1.31 -13.56 0.55
CA LEU A 255 -0.73 -12.35 -0.03
C LEU A 255 -1.74 -11.60 -0.91
N ILE A 256 -2.59 -12.31 -1.66
CA ILE A 256 -3.69 -11.70 -2.42
C ILE A 256 -4.67 -11.01 -1.47
N LYS A 257 -5.08 -11.70 -0.41
CA LYS A 257 -5.93 -11.11 0.64
C LYS A 257 -5.34 -9.82 1.18
N THR A 258 -4.03 -9.80 1.45
CA THR A 258 -3.34 -8.59 1.93
C THR A 258 -3.45 -7.42 0.93
N GLN A 259 -3.32 -7.66 -0.37
CA GLN A 259 -3.48 -6.62 -1.40
C GLN A 259 -4.94 -6.16 -1.50
N VAL A 260 -5.90 -7.10 -1.45
CA VAL A 260 -7.34 -6.80 -1.42
C VAL A 260 -7.68 -5.89 -0.24
N LEU A 261 -7.22 -6.22 0.97
CA LEU A 261 -7.50 -5.41 2.17
C LEU A 261 -6.90 -4.00 2.06
N LYS A 262 -5.68 -3.85 1.52
CA LYS A 262 -5.08 -2.53 1.27
C LYS A 262 -5.89 -1.70 0.27
N GLU A 263 -6.40 -2.33 -0.80
CA GLU A 263 -7.24 -1.64 -1.79
C GLU A 263 -8.57 -1.21 -1.19
N LEU A 264 -9.20 -2.04 -0.36
CA LEU A 264 -10.44 -1.71 0.34
C LEU A 264 -10.24 -0.54 1.33
N GLU A 265 -9.15 -0.56 2.10
CA GLU A 265 -8.79 0.54 3.00
C GLU A 265 -8.59 1.86 2.23
N ALA A 266 -7.89 1.81 1.10
CA ALA A 266 -7.69 2.97 0.22
C ALA A 266 -9.02 3.48 -0.38
N ALA A 267 -10.00 2.60 -0.58
CA ALA A 267 -11.35 2.93 -1.02
C ALA A 267 -12.27 3.41 0.13
N GLY A 268 -11.78 3.47 1.37
CA GLY A 268 -12.54 3.92 2.54
C GLY A 268 -13.40 2.85 3.20
N ILE A 269 -13.26 1.58 2.79
CA ILE A 269 -13.92 0.44 3.46
C ILE A 269 -13.01 -0.01 4.62
N SER A 270 -13.47 0.26 5.83
CA SER A 270 -12.66 0.07 7.03
C SER A 270 -12.62 -1.39 7.50
N GLU A 271 -11.65 -1.71 8.39
CA GLU A 271 -11.62 -2.99 9.09
C GLU A 271 -12.91 -3.25 9.89
N HIS A 272 -13.53 -2.20 10.42
CA HIS A 272 -14.83 -2.30 11.08
C HIS A 272 -15.93 -2.79 10.12
N ASP A 273 -15.97 -2.23 8.90
CA ASP A 273 -16.96 -2.65 7.88
C ASP A 273 -16.75 -4.10 7.48
N LEU A 274 -15.50 -4.53 7.29
CA LEU A 274 -15.12 -5.90 7.01
C LEU A 274 -15.60 -6.88 8.08
N ASN A 275 -15.54 -6.49 9.35
CA ASN A 275 -15.84 -7.33 10.48
C ASN A 275 -17.33 -7.33 10.87
N THR A 276 -18.12 -6.33 10.40
CA THR A 276 -19.50 -6.15 10.91
C THR A 276 -20.58 -6.25 9.84
N GLN A 277 -20.25 -6.06 8.55
CA GLN A 277 -21.27 -5.96 7.49
C GLN A 277 -21.41 -7.24 6.65
N GLY A 278 -20.64 -8.30 6.94
CA GLY A 278 -20.71 -9.56 6.19
C GLY A 278 -20.45 -9.38 4.70
N LEU A 279 -19.37 -8.65 4.40
CA LEU A 279 -19.07 -8.21 3.04
C LEU A 279 -18.82 -9.39 2.10
N GLN A 280 -19.37 -9.33 0.92
CA GLN A 280 -19.07 -10.16 -0.24
C GLN A 280 -18.18 -9.34 -1.16
N ILE A 281 -16.90 -9.73 -1.25
CA ILE A 281 -15.86 -9.01 -1.97
C ILE A 281 -15.50 -9.84 -3.20
N THR A 282 -15.88 -9.38 -4.39
CA THR A 282 -15.50 -10.01 -5.65
C THR A 282 -14.19 -9.42 -6.12
N THR A 283 -13.20 -10.27 -6.33
CA THR A 283 -11.89 -9.88 -6.83
C THR A 283 -11.79 -9.97 -8.34
N THR A 284 -10.65 -9.56 -8.87
CA THR A 284 -10.27 -9.72 -10.28
C THR A 284 -9.53 -11.02 -10.55
N ILE A 285 -9.18 -11.78 -9.52
CA ILE A 285 -8.37 -12.99 -9.63
C ILE A 285 -9.12 -14.08 -10.39
N ASP A 286 -8.58 -14.49 -11.52
CA ASP A 286 -9.10 -15.60 -12.33
C ASP A 286 -8.53 -16.92 -11.82
N GLN A 287 -9.40 -17.85 -11.44
CA GLN A 287 -8.99 -19.14 -10.86
C GLN A 287 -8.00 -19.88 -11.76
N LYS A 288 -8.26 -19.93 -13.06
CA LYS A 288 -7.42 -20.64 -14.01
C LYS A 288 -6.05 -19.98 -14.19
N ALA A 289 -6.01 -18.64 -14.23
CA ALA A 289 -4.76 -17.91 -14.32
C ALA A 289 -3.93 -18.05 -13.05
N GLN A 290 -4.58 -17.99 -11.87
CA GLN A 290 -3.93 -18.19 -10.58
C GLN A 290 -3.37 -19.62 -10.46
N ASP A 291 -4.16 -20.62 -10.77
CA ASP A 291 -3.72 -22.03 -10.76
C ASP A 291 -2.55 -22.26 -11.73
N ALA A 292 -2.60 -21.63 -12.90
CA ALA A 292 -1.52 -21.71 -13.88
C ALA A 292 -0.21 -21.11 -13.34
N ALA A 293 -0.28 -19.97 -12.64
CA ALA A 293 0.88 -19.33 -12.03
C ALA A 293 1.47 -20.20 -10.90
N VAL A 294 0.63 -20.65 -9.97
CA VAL A 294 1.06 -21.51 -8.85
C VAL A 294 1.67 -22.81 -9.34
N ASN A 295 1.00 -23.49 -10.28
CA ASN A 295 1.49 -24.76 -10.86
C ASN A 295 2.80 -24.57 -11.65
N ALA A 296 2.94 -23.44 -12.37
CA ALA A 296 4.17 -23.14 -13.11
C ALA A 296 5.34 -22.97 -12.15
N VAL A 297 5.16 -22.20 -11.07
CA VAL A 297 6.20 -22.02 -10.05
C VAL A 297 6.53 -23.34 -9.37
N THR A 298 5.53 -24.06 -8.88
CA THR A 298 5.73 -25.33 -8.18
C THR A 298 6.52 -26.32 -9.04
N LYS A 299 6.16 -26.43 -10.33
CA LYS A 299 6.81 -27.38 -11.24
C LYS A 299 8.24 -26.96 -11.62
N VAL A 300 8.47 -25.69 -11.90
CA VAL A 300 9.76 -25.20 -12.41
C VAL A 300 10.78 -25.06 -11.27
N MET A 301 10.32 -24.72 -10.07
CA MET A 301 11.19 -24.56 -8.91
C MET A 301 11.41 -25.86 -8.13
N ASP A 302 10.76 -26.95 -8.52
CA ASP A 302 10.95 -28.25 -7.89
C ASP A 302 12.42 -28.74 -8.02
N GLY A 303 13.03 -29.03 -6.87
CA GLY A 303 14.44 -29.44 -6.78
C GLY A 303 15.45 -28.30 -6.90
N GLU A 304 15.03 -27.05 -7.15
CA GLU A 304 15.91 -25.89 -7.14
C GLU A 304 16.32 -25.49 -5.70
N PRO A 305 17.43 -24.74 -5.48
CA PRO A 305 17.89 -24.35 -4.15
C PRO A 305 16.82 -23.62 -3.32
N GLU A 306 16.62 -24.06 -2.07
CA GLU A 306 15.61 -23.52 -1.14
C GLU A 306 15.71 -22.01 -0.91
N LYS A 307 16.88 -21.40 -1.13
CA LYS A 307 17.08 -19.97 -0.99
C LYS A 307 16.45 -19.14 -2.13
N LEU A 308 16.11 -19.78 -3.24
CA LEU A 308 15.47 -19.10 -4.36
C LEU A 308 14.04 -18.69 -4.01
N ARG A 309 13.64 -17.55 -4.55
CA ARG A 309 12.30 -16.99 -4.45
C ARG A 309 11.80 -16.61 -5.82
N THR A 310 10.48 -16.63 -5.96
CA THR A 310 9.82 -16.33 -7.22
C THR A 310 8.60 -15.47 -6.98
N ALA A 311 8.32 -14.58 -7.90
CA ALA A 311 7.06 -13.84 -7.95
C ALA A 311 6.50 -13.84 -9.37
N VAL A 312 5.17 -13.94 -9.48
CA VAL A 312 4.44 -13.94 -10.75
C VAL A 312 3.22 -13.03 -10.61
N VAL A 313 3.06 -12.09 -11.52
CA VAL A 313 1.86 -11.25 -11.61
C VAL A 313 1.35 -11.21 -13.03
N SER A 314 0.05 -11.43 -13.21
CA SER A 314 -0.63 -11.35 -14.51
C SER A 314 -1.72 -10.29 -14.47
N VAL A 315 -1.73 -9.38 -15.45
CA VAL A 315 -2.65 -8.25 -15.56
C VAL A 315 -3.37 -8.30 -16.91
N ASP A 316 -4.66 -8.05 -16.89
CA ASP A 316 -5.48 -7.89 -18.10
C ASP A 316 -5.22 -6.51 -18.72
N PRO A 317 -4.69 -6.42 -19.94
CA PRO A 317 -4.37 -5.14 -20.58
C PRO A 317 -5.58 -4.24 -20.83
N LYS A 318 -6.76 -4.83 -20.97
CA LYS A 318 -7.98 -4.11 -21.36
C LYS A 318 -8.68 -3.44 -20.17
N THR A 319 -8.37 -3.89 -18.93
CA THR A 319 -9.07 -3.44 -17.73
C THR A 319 -8.15 -3.05 -16.58
N GLY A 320 -6.89 -3.51 -16.56
CA GLY A 320 -5.99 -3.39 -15.42
C GLY A 320 -6.25 -4.45 -14.32
N ALA A 321 -7.21 -5.36 -14.52
CA ALA A 321 -7.55 -6.40 -13.57
C ALA A 321 -6.36 -7.35 -13.32
N VAL A 322 -5.95 -7.52 -12.06
CA VAL A 322 -4.94 -8.51 -11.68
C VAL A 322 -5.58 -9.89 -11.72
N ARG A 323 -5.19 -10.71 -12.71
CA ARG A 323 -5.77 -12.04 -12.95
C ARG A 323 -5.08 -13.15 -12.18
N ALA A 324 -3.78 -13.00 -11.91
CA ALA A 324 -3.02 -13.91 -11.06
C ALA A 324 -1.98 -13.13 -10.26
N TYR A 325 -1.74 -13.57 -9.04
CA TYR A 325 -0.76 -12.96 -8.14
C TYR A 325 -0.11 -14.03 -7.25
N TYR A 326 1.18 -14.20 -7.41
CA TYR A 326 2.00 -15.09 -6.60
C TYR A 326 3.21 -14.30 -6.07
N GLY A 327 3.24 -14.02 -4.79
CA GLY A 327 4.32 -13.30 -4.12
C GLY A 327 5.23 -14.18 -3.27
N GLY A 328 4.94 -15.49 -3.20
CA GLY A 328 5.63 -16.47 -2.38
C GLY A 328 4.69 -17.59 -1.93
N THR A 329 5.24 -18.62 -1.31
CA THR A 329 4.47 -19.78 -0.79
C THR A 329 3.81 -19.52 0.54
N ASP A 330 4.35 -18.59 1.33
CA ASP A 330 3.84 -18.23 2.66
C ASP A 330 2.94 -16.99 2.55
N GLY A 331 1.65 -17.19 2.73
CA GLY A 331 0.64 -16.13 2.63
C GLY A 331 0.72 -15.06 3.71
N GLN A 332 1.50 -15.29 4.77
CA GLN A 332 1.79 -14.33 5.84
C GLN A 332 3.24 -13.83 5.78
N GLY A 333 4.02 -14.35 4.84
CA GLY A 333 5.42 -14.05 4.66
C GLY A 333 5.69 -12.79 3.86
N PHE A 334 6.94 -12.68 3.40
CA PHE A 334 7.37 -11.55 2.59
C PHE A 334 6.79 -11.62 1.17
N ASP A 335 6.16 -10.55 0.72
CA ASP A 335 5.52 -10.44 -0.60
C ASP A 335 6.54 -9.97 -1.65
N PHE A 336 7.14 -10.94 -2.35
CA PHE A 336 8.12 -10.66 -3.41
C PHE A 336 7.48 -10.00 -4.65
N ALA A 337 6.18 -10.15 -4.89
CA ALA A 337 5.50 -9.48 -5.99
C ALA A 337 5.31 -7.99 -5.76
N ASN A 338 5.34 -7.56 -4.47
CA ASN A 338 5.25 -6.17 -4.05
C ASN A 338 6.60 -5.59 -3.59
N ALA A 339 7.68 -6.35 -3.68
CA ALA A 339 9.03 -5.92 -3.30
C ALA A 339 9.70 -5.07 -4.39
N GLY A 340 10.59 -4.17 -3.96
CA GLY A 340 11.43 -3.39 -4.86
C GLY A 340 12.62 -4.22 -5.36
N LEU A 341 12.62 -4.59 -6.64
CA LEU A 341 13.56 -5.51 -7.29
C LEU A 341 14.13 -4.88 -8.55
N GLN A 342 15.39 -5.15 -8.88
CA GLN A 342 16.01 -4.58 -10.08
C GLN A 342 15.59 -5.32 -11.36
N PRO A 343 14.91 -4.67 -12.32
CA PRO A 343 14.35 -5.32 -13.51
C PRO A 343 15.41 -5.69 -14.56
N GLY A 344 16.61 -5.12 -14.46
CA GLY A 344 17.66 -5.33 -15.46
C GLY A 344 17.18 -4.98 -16.88
N SER A 345 17.62 -5.72 -17.86
CA SER A 345 17.31 -5.47 -19.28
C SER A 345 15.82 -5.50 -19.65
N SER A 346 14.91 -5.96 -18.79
CA SER A 346 13.48 -5.84 -19.04
C SER A 346 13.00 -4.38 -18.99
N PHE A 347 13.76 -3.49 -18.36
CA PHE A 347 13.47 -2.05 -18.33
C PHE A 347 13.77 -1.33 -19.65
N LYS A 348 14.56 -1.91 -20.55
CA LYS A 348 14.93 -1.31 -21.84
C LYS A 348 13.74 -0.93 -22.71
N VAL A 349 12.60 -1.57 -22.52
CA VAL A 349 11.37 -1.27 -23.30
C VAL A 349 10.88 0.15 -23.09
N PHE A 350 11.07 0.73 -21.90
CA PHE A 350 10.70 2.12 -21.62
C PHE A 350 11.62 3.09 -22.36
N GLY A 351 12.92 2.80 -22.41
CA GLY A 351 13.86 3.57 -23.25
C GLY A 351 13.57 3.43 -24.74
N LEU A 352 13.17 2.25 -25.22
CA LEU A 352 12.75 2.06 -26.61
C LEU A 352 11.48 2.87 -26.93
N ALA A 353 10.49 2.85 -26.04
CA ALA A 353 9.26 3.62 -26.19
C ALA A 353 9.54 5.13 -26.29
N GLU A 354 10.43 5.66 -25.44
CA GLU A 354 10.85 7.07 -25.51
C GLU A 354 11.58 7.38 -26.83
N ASN A 355 12.48 6.50 -27.27
CA ASN A 355 13.18 6.69 -28.56
C ASN A 355 12.23 6.74 -29.75
N LEU A 356 11.19 5.89 -29.74
CA LEU A 356 10.14 5.88 -30.77
C LEU A 356 9.26 7.13 -30.69
N GLU A 357 8.94 7.61 -29.48
CA GLU A 357 8.16 8.84 -29.28
C GLU A 357 8.91 10.09 -29.78
N LEU A 358 10.25 10.07 -29.68
CA LEU A 358 11.13 11.08 -30.28
C LEU A 358 11.21 11.00 -31.82
N GLY A 359 10.42 10.13 -32.45
CA GLY A 359 10.34 9.97 -33.89
C GLY A 359 11.45 9.13 -34.52
N LYS A 360 12.24 8.42 -33.73
CA LYS A 360 13.31 7.54 -34.22
C LYS A 360 12.76 6.12 -34.44
N PRO A 361 12.63 5.66 -35.70
CA PRO A 361 12.01 4.35 -36.00
C PRO A 361 12.88 3.16 -35.56
N LEU A 362 12.29 1.97 -35.56
CA LEU A 362 13.00 0.71 -35.23
C LEU A 362 14.21 0.42 -36.15
N SER A 363 14.24 1.01 -37.34
CA SER A 363 15.37 0.95 -38.28
C SER A 363 16.54 1.86 -37.92
N THR A 364 16.42 2.73 -36.91
CA THR A 364 17.53 3.57 -36.44
C THR A 364 18.70 2.71 -36.02
N MET A 365 19.88 3.04 -36.51
CA MET A 365 21.12 2.27 -36.32
C MET A 365 21.90 2.80 -35.12
N TYR A 366 22.32 1.90 -34.25
CA TYR A 366 23.24 2.17 -33.15
C TYR A 366 24.42 1.20 -33.18
N ASP A 367 25.59 1.70 -32.81
CA ASP A 367 26.77 0.86 -32.67
C ASP A 367 26.62 -0.06 -31.43
N SER A 368 26.85 -1.33 -31.60
CA SER A 368 26.81 -2.36 -30.57
C SER A 368 28.17 -2.83 -30.08
N SER A 369 29.26 -2.21 -30.52
CA SER A 369 30.61 -2.57 -30.11
C SER A 369 30.74 -2.62 -28.58
N SER A 370 31.33 -3.71 -28.08
CA SER A 370 31.52 -4.00 -26.66
C SER A 370 33.01 -4.33 -26.42
N PRO A 371 33.64 -3.80 -25.37
CA PRO A 371 33.08 -2.83 -24.40
C PRO A 371 32.89 -1.43 -24.97
N PHE A 372 31.98 -0.64 -24.39
CA PHE A 372 31.78 0.77 -24.64
C PHE A 372 32.22 1.59 -23.42
N LYS A 373 33.25 2.44 -23.61
CA LYS A 373 33.78 3.29 -22.53
C LYS A 373 33.23 4.70 -22.64
N VAL A 374 32.64 5.19 -21.56
CA VAL A 374 32.09 6.55 -21.46
C VAL A 374 32.21 7.07 -20.02
N ASN A 375 32.75 8.26 -19.85
CA ASN A 375 32.88 8.91 -18.52
C ASN A 375 33.52 8.03 -17.44
N GLY A 376 34.50 7.21 -17.80
CA GLY A 376 35.18 6.29 -16.88
C GLY A 376 34.44 5.01 -16.56
N ILE A 377 33.23 4.82 -17.13
CA ILE A 377 32.43 3.61 -16.97
C ILE A 377 32.59 2.73 -18.23
N GLU A 378 32.71 1.44 -18.03
CA GLU A 378 32.82 0.45 -19.08
C GLU A 378 31.53 -0.39 -19.15
N ILE A 379 30.84 -0.31 -20.28
CA ILE A 379 29.56 -1.00 -20.54
C ILE A 379 29.83 -2.21 -21.43
N HIS A 380 29.44 -3.38 -20.94
CA HIS A 380 29.59 -4.66 -21.66
C HIS A 380 28.26 -5.21 -22.15
N ASN A 381 28.25 -5.83 -23.30
CA ASN A 381 27.22 -6.81 -23.68
C ASN A 381 27.56 -8.17 -23.07
N VAL A 382 26.58 -9.05 -22.97
CA VAL A 382 26.83 -10.43 -22.53
C VAL A 382 27.85 -11.07 -23.45
N ALA A 383 28.94 -11.62 -22.88
CA ALA A 383 30.05 -12.22 -23.61
C ALA A 383 30.69 -11.28 -24.67
N ASP A 384 30.55 -9.98 -24.51
CA ASP A 384 30.98 -8.95 -25.47
C ASP A 384 30.49 -9.13 -26.91
N GLU A 385 29.36 -9.85 -27.06
CA GLU A 385 28.68 -10.03 -28.36
C GLU A 385 28.30 -8.67 -28.95
N ASN A 386 28.40 -8.56 -30.27
CA ASN A 386 27.99 -7.38 -31.01
C ASN A 386 27.55 -7.70 -32.43
N CYS A 387 26.89 -6.76 -33.11
CA CYS A 387 26.53 -6.81 -34.51
C CYS A 387 27.09 -5.62 -35.29
N GLY A 388 28.09 -4.92 -34.73
CA GLY A 388 28.56 -3.63 -35.27
C GLY A 388 27.44 -2.58 -35.26
N MET A 389 27.26 -1.89 -36.38
CA MET A 389 26.10 -1.03 -36.58
C MET A 389 24.88 -1.88 -36.90
N CYS A 390 23.92 -1.91 -35.99
CA CYS A 390 22.66 -2.64 -36.20
C CYS A 390 21.45 -1.83 -35.75
N THR A 391 20.29 -2.24 -36.22
CA THR A 391 19.03 -1.54 -35.89
C THR A 391 18.71 -1.66 -34.42
N ILE A 392 18.01 -0.69 -33.86
CA ILE A 392 17.55 -0.76 -32.49
C ILE A 392 16.58 -1.95 -32.28
N ALA A 393 15.85 -2.38 -33.31
CA ALA A 393 15.07 -3.62 -33.29
C ALA A 393 15.95 -4.87 -33.03
N GLU A 394 17.05 -5.01 -33.77
CA GLU A 394 17.98 -6.15 -33.57
C GLU A 394 18.68 -6.06 -32.23
N ALA A 395 19.10 -4.85 -31.80
CA ALA A 395 19.69 -4.61 -30.49
C ALA A 395 18.69 -4.94 -29.35
N THR A 396 17.39 -4.69 -29.53
CA THR A 396 16.32 -5.06 -28.59
C THR A 396 16.20 -6.59 -28.47
N LYS A 397 16.16 -7.28 -29.60
CA LYS A 397 16.08 -8.75 -29.67
C LYS A 397 17.26 -9.41 -28.96
N ARG A 398 18.49 -8.92 -29.20
CA ARG A 398 19.71 -9.44 -28.59
C ARG A 398 19.99 -8.86 -27.21
N SER A 399 19.23 -7.85 -26.81
CA SER A 399 19.39 -7.19 -25.50
C SER A 399 20.74 -6.48 -25.31
N TYR A 400 21.33 -5.90 -26.36
CA TYR A 400 22.64 -5.25 -26.26
C TYR A 400 22.63 -4.01 -25.35
N ASN A 401 23.46 -4.02 -24.33
CA ASN A 401 23.59 -2.92 -23.36
C ASN A 401 24.17 -1.68 -24.02
N THR A 402 25.22 -1.87 -24.82
CA THR A 402 26.00 -0.76 -25.43
C THR A 402 25.15 0.03 -26.42
N SER A 403 24.31 -0.60 -27.23
CA SER A 403 23.39 0.09 -28.15
C SER A 403 22.33 0.90 -27.39
N PHE A 404 21.74 0.32 -26.31
CA PHE A 404 20.75 1.02 -25.50
C PHE A 404 21.34 2.19 -24.73
N TYR A 405 22.57 2.05 -24.25
CA TYR A 405 23.27 3.14 -23.57
C TYR A 405 23.57 4.30 -24.53
N ARG A 406 24.03 4.01 -25.77
CA ARG A 406 24.23 5.01 -26.81
C ARG A 406 22.90 5.67 -27.25
N MET A 407 21.83 4.87 -27.40
CA MET A 407 20.49 5.37 -27.66
C MET A 407 20.02 6.39 -26.62
N MET A 408 20.23 6.10 -25.34
CA MET A 408 19.91 7.02 -24.26
C MET A 408 20.74 8.30 -24.30
N LEU A 409 22.06 8.19 -24.57
CA LEU A 409 22.94 9.35 -24.69
C LEU A 409 22.59 10.25 -25.90
N ASP A 410 21.98 9.67 -26.92
CA ASP A 410 21.53 10.37 -28.15
C ASP A 410 20.13 11.03 -28.00
N MET A 411 19.48 10.87 -26.84
CA MET A 411 18.23 11.56 -26.53
C MET A 411 18.49 13.03 -26.21
N PRO A 412 17.69 13.96 -26.73
CA PRO A 412 17.86 15.40 -26.46
C PRO A 412 17.58 15.71 -24.97
N GLY A 413 18.41 16.49 -24.34
CA GLY A 413 18.29 16.89 -22.92
C GLY A 413 18.74 15.79 -21.97
N ASN A 414 17.97 15.54 -20.89
CA ASN A 414 18.28 14.52 -19.89
C ASN A 414 17.65 13.17 -20.30
N GLY A 415 18.40 12.32 -21.02
CA GLY A 415 17.95 10.99 -21.45
C GLY A 415 17.47 10.09 -20.31
N PRO A 416 18.22 9.93 -19.21
CA PRO A 416 17.78 9.20 -18.02
C PRO A 416 16.41 9.62 -17.49
N GLN A 417 16.19 10.93 -17.32
CA GLN A 417 14.93 11.46 -16.83
C GLN A 417 13.77 11.15 -17.78
N LYS A 418 13.99 11.28 -19.09
CA LYS A 418 12.99 10.96 -20.11
C LYS A 418 12.56 9.49 -20.05
N ILE A 419 13.50 8.58 -19.78
CA ILE A 419 13.21 7.16 -19.61
C ILE A 419 12.40 6.93 -18.33
N ALA A 420 12.72 7.62 -17.23
CA ALA A 420 11.92 7.56 -16.00
C ALA A 420 10.49 8.06 -16.24
N ASP A 421 10.36 9.24 -16.88
CA ASP A 421 9.06 9.84 -17.19
C ASP A 421 8.21 8.92 -18.08
N MET A 422 8.83 8.28 -19.08
CA MET A 422 8.16 7.30 -19.93
C MET A 422 7.71 6.08 -19.14
N ALA A 423 8.56 5.55 -18.24
CA ALA A 423 8.21 4.42 -17.40
C ALA A 423 7.04 4.77 -16.45
N HIS A 424 7.05 5.96 -15.84
CA HIS A 424 5.94 6.43 -15.00
C HIS A 424 4.64 6.58 -15.81
N ARG A 425 4.70 7.16 -16.99
CA ARG A 425 3.54 7.26 -17.89
C ARG A 425 2.96 5.89 -18.23
N LEU A 426 3.81 4.90 -18.48
CA LEU A 426 3.38 3.55 -18.84
C LEU A 426 2.90 2.71 -17.66
N GLY A 427 3.08 3.14 -16.39
CA GLY A 427 2.45 2.49 -15.25
C GLY A 427 3.38 2.13 -14.08
N ILE A 428 4.66 2.53 -14.11
CA ILE A 428 5.54 2.44 -12.92
C ILE A 428 5.17 3.62 -11.99
N PRO A 429 4.68 3.42 -10.77
CA PRO A 429 4.30 4.51 -9.88
C PRO A 429 5.50 5.39 -9.49
N GLU A 430 5.29 6.71 -9.34
CA GLU A 430 6.33 7.62 -8.83
C GLU A 430 6.66 7.39 -7.37
N ASN A 431 5.71 6.86 -6.61
CA ASN A 431 5.88 6.57 -5.18
C ASN A 431 5.17 5.26 -4.82
N VAL A 432 5.85 4.41 -4.06
CA VAL A 432 5.33 3.12 -3.60
C VAL A 432 5.50 3.03 -2.09
N GLN A 433 4.42 2.69 -1.39
CA GLN A 433 4.45 2.49 0.05
C GLN A 433 5.48 1.41 0.42
N GLY A 434 6.41 1.73 1.33
CA GLY A 434 7.47 0.83 1.76
C GLY A 434 8.74 0.85 0.89
N ILE A 435 8.68 1.42 -0.34
CA ILE A 435 9.85 1.62 -1.21
C ILE A 435 10.23 3.10 -1.27
N GLY A 436 9.25 4.01 -1.22
CA GLY A 436 9.42 5.45 -1.39
C GLY A 436 9.33 5.88 -2.85
N LYS A 437 10.04 6.97 -3.21
CA LYS A 437 10.12 7.45 -4.59
C LYS A 437 10.87 6.45 -5.46
N THR A 438 10.34 6.17 -6.62
CA THR A 438 10.92 5.23 -7.60
C THR A 438 11.66 5.96 -8.71
N LEU A 439 12.59 5.28 -9.36
CA LEU A 439 13.35 5.77 -10.53
C LEU A 439 14.09 7.11 -10.28
N VAL A 440 14.51 7.33 -9.05
CA VAL A 440 15.33 8.49 -8.63
C VAL A 440 16.53 8.01 -7.85
N GLU A 441 17.55 8.86 -7.72
CA GLU A 441 18.69 8.60 -6.83
C GLU A 441 18.27 8.64 -5.35
N SER A 442 19.11 8.13 -4.47
CA SER A 442 18.80 8.04 -3.03
C SER A 442 18.58 9.40 -2.37
N ASP A 443 19.12 10.49 -2.95
CA ASP A 443 18.91 11.87 -2.52
C ASP A 443 17.66 12.51 -3.16
N GLY A 444 16.92 11.77 -3.99
CA GLY A 444 15.75 12.23 -4.71
C GLY A 444 16.05 13.01 -5.99
N SER A 445 17.31 13.10 -6.42
CA SER A 445 17.67 13.69 -7.70
C SER A 445 17.32 12.80 -8.89
N SER A 446 17.44 13.36 -10.10
CA SER A 446 17.19 12.63 -11.36
C SER A 446 18.02 11.36 -11.45
N PRO A 447 17.48 10.30 -12.09
CA PRO A 447 18.19 9.04 -12.23
C PRO A 447 19.48 9.20 -13.05
N ASN A 448 20.42 8.31 -12.78
CA ASN A 448 21.64 8.21 -13.56
C ASN A 448 21.46 7.35 -14.83
N ASN A 449 22.52 7.24 -15.63
CA ASN A 449 22.50 6.52 -16.90
C ASN A 449 22.18 5.01 -16.79
N GLY A 450 22.37 4.42 -15.61
CA GLY A 450 22.06 3.01 -15.37
C GLY A 450 20.56 2.65 -15.49
N ILE A 451 19.69 3.66 -15.50
CA ILE A 451 18.25 3.46 -15.66
C ILE A 451 17.90 2.70 -16.93
N VAL A 452 18.59 2.98 -18.05
CA VAL A 452 18.30 2.30 -19.33
C VAL A 452 18.59 0.77 -19.26
N LEU A 453 19.41 0.35 -18.31
CA LEU A 453 19.75 -1.04 -18.03
C LEU A 453 18.97 -1.64 -16.87
N GLY A 454 18.05 -0.87 -16.24
CA GLY A 454 17.18 -1.33 -15.16
C GLY A 454 17.85 -1.39 -13.80
N GLN A 455 18.63 -0.38 -13.45
CA GLN A 455 19.32 -0.27 -12.16
C GLN A 455 18.38 0.01 -10.99
N TYR A 456 17.24 0.68 -11.23
CA TYR A 456 16.32 1.12 -10.18
C TYR A 456 15.28 0.06 -9.85
N ASN A 457 14.90 -0.02 -8.58
CA ASN A 457 13.95 -1.00 -8.10
C ASN A 457 12.52 -0.68 -8.58
N VAL A 458 11.81 -1.74 -9.00
CA VAL A 458 10.38 -1.74 -9.37
C VAL A 458 9.72 -3.00 -8.82
N ARG A 459 8.39 -3.02 -8.71
CA ARG A 459 7.66 -4.21 -8.30
C ARG A 459 7.34 -5.10 -9.51
N VAL A 460 7.12 -6.39 -9.26
CA VAL A 460 6.66 -7.32 -10.31
C VAL A 460 5.28 -6.89 -10.84
N LEU A 461 4.40 -6.42 -9.95
CA LEU A 461 3.10 -5.85 -10.32
C LEU A 461 3.25 -4.65 -11.28
N ASP A 462 4.21 -3.75 -11.02
CA ASP A 462 4.42 -2.57 -11.85
C ASP A 462 4.93 -2.92 -13.25
N MET A 463 5.83 -3.91 -13.34
CA MET A 463 6.33 -4.40 -14.62
C MET A 463 5.22 -5.09 -15.43
N ALA A 464 4.37 -5.89 -14.80
CA ALA A 464 3.21 -6.49 -15.45
C ALA A 464 2.24 -5.42 -15.98
N SER A 465 1.99 -4.35 -15.19
CA SER A 465 1.13 -3.24 -15.55
C SER A 465 1.71 -2.38 -16.66
N GLY A 466 2.99 -2.03 -16.61
CA GLY A 466 3.67 -1.25 -17.65
C GLY A 466 3.66 -1.96 -19.01
N TYR A 467 3.86 -3.27 -19.00
CA TYR A 467 3.77 -4.08 -20.21
C TYR A 467 2.32 -4.29 -20.69
N ALA A 468 1.34 -4.31 -19.76
CA ALA A 468 -0.09 -4.32 -20.10
C ALA A 468 -0.49 -3.03 -20.87
N THR A 469 0.08 -1.88 -20.53
CA THR A 469 -0.12 -0.63 -21.25
C THR A 469 0.36 -0.73 -22.71
N LEU A 470 1.52 -1.37 -22.92
CA LEU A 470 2.02 -1.65 -24.29
C LEU A 470 1.12 -2.63 -25.02
N ALA A 471 0.65 -3.69 -24.36
CA ALA A 471 -0.29 -4.68 -24.93
C ALA A 471 -1.62 -4.05 -25.35
N ALA A 472 -2.07 -3.00 -24.64
CA ALA A 472 -3.28 -2.21 -24.93
C ALA A 472 -3.00 -1.04 -25.90
N SER A 473 -1.96 -1.14 -26.74
CA SER A 473 -1.59 -0.09 -27.71
C SER A 473 -1.43 1.29 -27.08
N GLY A 474 -0.86 1.35 -25.87
CA GLY A 474 -0.55 2.58 -25.16
C GLY A 474 -1.67 3.14 -24.28
N ILE A 475 -2.69 2.35 -23.99
CA ILE A 475 -3.76 2.70 -23.05
C ILE A 475 -3.44 2.07 -21.70
N TYR A 476 -3.26 2.90 -20.69
CA TYR A 476 -3.04 2.49 -19.31
C TYR A 476 -4.34 2.27 -18.57
N HIS A 477 -4.45 1.14 -17.88
CA HIS A 477 -5.48 0.86 -16.91
C HIS A 477 -4.82 0.57 -15.57
N ALA A 478 -5.24 1.29 -14.52
CA ALA A 478 -4.65 1.11 -13.19
C ALA A 478 -4.87 -0.33 -12.68
N PRO A 479 -3.82 -1.01 -12.21
CA PRO A 479 -3.96 -2.35 -11.68
C PRO A 479 -4.84 -2.35 -10.44
N HIS A 480 -5.73 -3.33 -10.32
CA HIS A 480 -6.65 -3.46 -9.20
C HIS A 480 -7.00 -4.92 -8.93
N PHE A 481 -7.37 -5.19 -7.67
CA PHE A 481 -7.72 -6.53 -7.17
C PHE A 481 -9.21 -6.69 -6.91
N VAL A 482 -9.97 -5.61 -6.71
CA VAL A 482 -11.38 -5.65 -6.30
C VAL A 482 -12.26 -5.08 -7.41
N THR A 483 -13.30 -5.80 -7.79
CA THR A 483 -14.35 -5.33 -8.74
C THR A 483 -15.57 -4.84 -8.01
N LYS A 484 -16.02 -5.57 -6.96
CA LYS A 484 -17.30 -5.27 -6.31
C LYS A 484 -17.26 -5.63 -4.83
N VAL A 485 -17.97 -4.83 -4.01
CA VAL A 485 -18.18 -5.09 -2.58
C VAL A 485 -19.64 -4.88 -2.27
N VAL A 486 -20.29 -5.91 -1.71
CA VAL A 486 -21.70 -5.90 -1.34
C VAL A 486 -21.83 -6.31 0.12
N ALA A 487 -22.57 -5.55 0.91
CA ALA A 487 -22.91 -5.90 2.29
C ALA A 487 -23.98 -6.99 2.35
N SER A 488 -24.13 -7.66 3.50
CA SER A 488 -25.09 -8.75 3.70
C SER A 488 -26.55 -8.32 3.51
N ASP A 489 -26.86 -7.03 3.66
CA ASP A 489 -28.19 -6.46 3.42
C ASP A 489 -28.46 -6.12 1.95
N GLY A 490 -27.48 -6.38 1.06
CA GLY A 490 -27.55 -6.09 -0.37
C GLY A 490 -27.05 -4.70 -0.74
N THR A 491 -26.59 -3.87 0.21
CA THR A 491 -26.01 -2.55 -0.08
C THR A 491 -24.70 -2.70 -0.85
N VAL A 492 -24.59 -2.04 -1.99
CA VAL A 492 -23.36 -2.01 -2.79
C VAL A 492 -22.46 -0.89 -2.25
N LEU A 493 -21.33 -1.25 -1.64
CA LEU A 493 -20.35 -0.30 -1.10
C LEU A 493 -19.33 0.12 -2.17
N MET A 494 -19.03 -0.77 -3.11
CA MET A 494 -18.12 -0.54 -4.21
C MET A 494 -18.59 -1.32 -5.43
N ASP A 495 -18.63 -0.67 -6.57
CA ASP A 495 -18.79 -1.31 -7.88
C ASP A 495 -17.92 -0.55 -8.87
N ARG A 496 -16.85 -1.20 -9.31
CA ARG A 496 -15.88 -0.54 -10.18
C ARG A 496 -16.38 -0.37 -11.60
N GLY A 497 -17.33 -1.19 -12.03
CA GLY A 497 -17.84 -1.14 -13.40
C GLY A 497 -16.76 -1.28 -14.48
N ASP A 498 -17.01 -0.67 -15.62
CA ASP A 498 -16.01 -0.59 -16.68
C ASP A 498 -14.94 0.45 -16.35
N VAL A 499 -13.70 -0.01 -16.21
CA VAL A 499 -12.56 0.87 -15.92
C VAL A 499 -12.12 1.59 -17.19
N ALA A 500 -12.32 2.90 -17.24
CA ALA A 500 -11.84 3.72 -18.35
C ALA A 500 -10.30 3.71 -18.40
N GLY A 501 -9.75 3.47 -19.60
CA GLY A 501 -8.31 3.54 -19.83
C GLY A 501 -7.86 4.96 -20.15
N ASP A 502 -6.61 5.27 -19.84
CA ASP A 502 -5.96 6.55 -20.16
C ASP A 502 -4.83 6.34 -21.17
N ARG A 503 -4.90 7.02 -22.32
CA ARG A 503 -3.87 6.92 -23.35
C ARG A 503 -2.61 7.66 -22.92
N LYS A 504 -1.55 6.89 -22.69
CA LYS A 504 -0.26 7.40 -22.21
C LYS A 504 0.76 7.61 -23.32
N VAL A 505 0.71 6.77 -24.35
CA VAL A 505 1.51 6.91 -25.57
C VAL A 505 0.64 6.61 -26.80
N SER A 506 1.09 7.01 -27.98
CA SER A 506 0.37 6.68 -29.21
C SER A 506 0.38 5.17 -29.49
N ALA A 507 -0.66 4.69 -30.17
CA ALA A 507 -0.69 3.30 -30.64
C ALA A 507 0.53 2.99 -31.52
N ALA A 508 0.98 3.93 -32.35
CA ALA A 508 2.16 3.74 -33.16
C ALA A 508 3.42 3.45 -32.32
N VAL A 509 3.63 4.14 -31.21
CA VAL A 509 4.75 3.88 -30.29
C VAL A 509 4.62 2.50 -29.64
N ALA A 510 3.49 2.20 -28.99
CA ALA A 510 3.30 0.93 -28.29
C ALA A 510 3.36 -0.28 -29.22
N ASP A 511 2.74 -0.19 -30.42
CA ASP A 511 2.71 -1.30 -31.37
C ASP A 511 4.10 -1.54 -32.03
N ASN A 512 4.93 -0.50 -32.21
CA ASN A 512 6.32 -0.67 -32.63
C ASN A 512 7.19 -1.30 -31.52
N VAL A 513 7.00 -0.93 -30.25
CA VAL A 513 7.66 -1.63 -29.13
C VAL A 513 7.27 -3.11 -29.14
N THR A 514 5.98 -3.39 -29.30
CA THR A 514 5.46 -4.77 -29.43
C THR A 514 6.12 -5.51 -30.58
N ASP A 515 6.23 -4.89 -31.76
CA ASP A 515 6.85 -5.52 -32.95
C ASP A 515 8.32 -5.86 -32.72
N ALA A 516 9.09 -5.00 -32.09
CA ALA A 516 10.48 -5.25 -31.72
C ALA A 516 10.64 -6.43 -30.73
N MET A 517 9.62 -6.67 -29.90
CA MET A 517 9.66 -7.68 -28.85
C MET A 517 9.11 -9.06 -29.29
N LYS A 518 8.30 -9.14 -30.33
CA LYS A 518 7.72 -10.42 -30.81
C LYS A 518 8.73 -11.55 -31.01
N PRO A 519 9.94 -11.35 -31.59
CA PRO A 519 10.87 -12.45 -31.84
C PRO A 519 11.59 -12.94 -30.59
N ILE A 520 11.46 -12.26 -29.42
CA ILE A 520 12.34 -12.50 -28.28
C ILE A 520 12.04 -13.83 -27.60
N ALA A 521 10.78 -14.20 -27.39
CA ALA A 521 10.44 -15.48 -26.76
C ALA A 521 11.02 -16.67 -27.52
N GLN A 522 10.95 -16.64 -28.88
CA GLN A 522 11.57 -17.64 -29.73
C GLN A 522 13.10 -17.60 -29.65
N TYR A 523 13.69 -16.41 -29.68
CA TYR A 523 15.14 -16.20 -29.59
C TYR A 523 15.69 -16.61 -28.22
N SER A 524 14.93 -16.39 -27.15
CA SER A 524 15.28 -16.72 -25.77
C SER A 524 14.91 -18.16 -25.45
N ASN A 525 15.75 -19.13 -25.90
CA ASN A 525 15.61 -20.55 -25.63
C ASN A 525 14.26 -21.17 -26.05
N LYS A 526 13.63 -20.64 -27.11
CA LYS A 526 12.38 -21.15 -27.69
C LYS A 526 11.19 -21.14 -26.73
N HIS A 527 11.02 -20.04 -25.98
CA HIS A 527 9.90 -19.87 -25.07
C HIS A 527 8.63 -19.29 -25.73
N GLN A 528 8.46 -19.44 -27.07
CA GLN A 528 7.20 -19.07 -27.72
C GLN A 528 6.02 -19.85 -27.12
N LEU A 529 4.87 -19.16 -27.04
CA LEU A 529 3.65 -19.73 -26.47
C LEU A 529 3.08 -20.87 -27.33
N ALA A 530 2.35 -21.78 -26.69
CA ALA A 530 1.70 -22.90 -27.36
C ALA A 530 0.61 -22.43 -28.35
N GLY A 531 0.38 -23.23 -29.41
CA GLY A 531 -0.69 -22.99 -30.40
C GLY A 531 -0.45 -21.76 -31.28
N ASP A 532 0.82 -21.45 -31.57
CA ASP A 532 1.26 -20.33 -32.40
C ASP A 532 0.71 -18.97 -31.92
N ARG A 533 0.41 -18.87 -30.63
CA ARG A 533 -0.07 -17.65 -30.00
C ARG A 533 1.00 -16.57 -30.05
N GLN A 534 0.66 -15.44 -30.63
CA GLN A 534 1.58 -14.29 -30.66
C GLN A 534 1.84 -13.76 -29.25
N SER A 535 3.11 -13.49 -28.97
CA SER A 535 3.52 -12.81 -27.75
C SER A 535 4.64 -11.81 -28.03
N ALA A 536 4.75 -10.80 -27.17
CA ALA A 536 5.86 -9.88 -27.13
C ALA A 536 6.47 -9.95 -25.73
N SER A 537 7.79 -10.06 -25.61
CA SER A 537 8.42 -10.28 -24.31
C SER A 537 9.83 -9.70 -24.23
N LYS A 538 10.34 -9.56 -23.02
CA LYS A 538 11.71 -9.14 -22.76
C LYS A 538 12.26 -9.83 -21.53
N THR A 539 13.44 -10.43 -21.66
CA THR A 539 14.23 -10.94 -20.54
C THR A 539 14.93 -9.81 -19.80
N GLY A 540 15.09 -9.96 -18.50
CA GLY A 540 15.87 -9.09 -17.62
C GLY A 540 16.87 -9.92 -16.82
N THR A 541 18.01 -9.33 -16.52
CA THR A 541 19.00 -9.91 -15.62
C THR A 541 19.74 -8.74 -14.97
N ALA A 542 19.76 -8.68 -13.63
CA ALA A 542 20.52 -7.70 -12.88
C ALA A 542 21.76 -8.35 -12.27
N GLN A 543 22.88 -7.67 -12.40
CA GLN A 543 24.19 -8.11 -11.91
C GLN A 543 24.30 -7.90 -10.40
N LEU A 544 25.05 -8.74 -9.73
CA LEU A 544 25.39 -8.60 -8.31
C LEU A 544 26.60 -7.71 -8.14
N GLY A 545 26.36 -6.40 -7.94
CA GLY A 545 27.43 -5.41 -7.82
C GLY A 545 28.40 -5.45 -9.00
N ASP A 546 29.70 -5.31 -8.75
CA ASP A 546 30.75 -5.36 -9.78
C ASP A 546 31.27 -6.78 -10.06
N THR A 547 30.46 -7.81 -9.79
CA THR A 547 30.81 -9.20 -10.03
C THR A 547 30.28 -9.68 -11.39
N ILE A 548 30.69 -10.88 -11.82
CA ILE A 548 30.11 -11.54 -12.99
C ILE A 548 28.79 -12.28 -12.66
N GLU A 549 28.39 -12.30 -11.38
CA GLU A 549 27.22 -13.03 -10.88
C GLU A 549 25.92 -12.24 -11.06
N ASN A 550 24.82 -12.93 -11.18
CA ASN A 550 23.48 -12.35 -11.21
C ASN A 550 22.84 -12.38 -9.81
N LYS A 551 21.91 -11.44 -9.55
CA LYS A 551 21.10 -11.40 -8.33
C LYS A 551 19.60 -11.43 -8.61
N ASP A 552 19.14 -10.87 -9.74
CA ASP A 552 17.74 -10.86 -10.17
C ASP A 552 17.65 -11.35 -11.62
N ALA A 553 16.66 -12.17 -11.90
CA ALA A 553 16.35 -12.67 -13.24
C ALA A 553 14.86 -12.50 -13.53
N TRP A 554 14.52 -12.00 -14.73
CA TRP A 554 13.17 -11.61 -15.10
C TRP A 554 12.77 -12.12 -16.48
N MET A 555 11.50 -12.43 -16.63
CA MET A 555 10.81 -12.53 -17.90
C MET A 555 9.52 -11.75 -17.81
N VAL A 556 9.33 -10.75 -18.67
CA VAL A 556 8.10 -9.97 -18.76
C VAL A 556 7.60 -10.03 -20.20
N GLY A 557 6.34 -10.34 -20.38
CA GLY A 557 5.79 -10.44 -21.73
C GLY A 557 4.28 -10.57 -21.72
N TYR A 558 3.68 -10.36 -22.89
CA TYR A 558 2.24 -10.26 -23.02
C TYR A 558 1.73 -10.83 -24.36
N THR A 559 0.44 -11.08 -24.38
CA THR A 559 -0.45 -11.21 -25.53
C THR A 559 -1.42 -10.02 -25.52
N PRO A 560 -2.29 -9.84 -26.54
CA PRO A 560 -3.32 -8.81 -26.46
C PRO A 560 -4.30 -8.93 -25.29
N SER A 561 -4.34 -10.11 -24.63
CA SER A 561 -5.32 -10.42 -23.56
C SER A 561 -4.71 -10.65 -22.18
N LEU A 562 -3.40 -10.79 -22.05
CA LEU A 562 -2.75 -11.02 -20.75
C LEU A 562 -1.29 -10.55 -20.78
N SER A 563 -0.89 -9.77 -19.76
CA SER A 563 0.48 -9.35 -19.50
C SER A 563 0.99 -10.02 -18.22
N THR A 564 2.13 -10.72 -18.28
CA THR A 564 2.68 -11.45 -17.15
C THR A 564 4.14 -11.07 -16.92
N ALA A 565 4.48 -10.72 -15.68
CA ALA A 565 5.83 -10.52 -15.20
C ALA A 565 6.21 -11.64 -14.24
N VAL A 566 7.41 -12.19 -14.42
CA VAL A 566 8.02 -13.22 -13.58
C VAL A 566 9.37 -12.74 -13.10
N TRP A 567 9.63 -12.89 -11.82
CA TRP A 567 10.92 -12.67 -11.19
C TRP A 567 11.41 -13.92 -10.46
N VAL A 568 12.71 -14.17 -10.53
CA VAL A 568 13.44 -15.16 -9.72
C VAL A 568 14.65 -14.48 -9.10
N GLY A 569 14.82 -14.65 -7.81
CA GLY A 569 15.93 -14.09 -7.02
C GLY A 569 16.15 -14.88 -5.75
N THR A 570 16.74 -14.26 -4.72
CA THR A 570 16.96 -14.89 -3.42
C THR A 570 16.22 -14.14 -2.30
N ALA A 571 15.95 -14.82 -1.20
CA ALA A 571 15.33 -14.21 -0.03
C ALA A 571 16.15 -13.05 0.54
N ALA A 572 17.48 -13.15 0.50
CA ALA A 572 18.40 -12.13 1.01
C ALA A 572 18.63 -10.96 0.02
N GLY A 573 18.23 -11.07 -1.23
CA GLY A 573 18.29 -10.02 -2.26
C GLY A 573 19.68 -9.71 -2.85
N ASN A 574 20.76 -9.90 -2.11
CA ASN A 574 22.13 -9.60 -2.53
C ASN A 574 23.02 -10.85 -2.52
N GLU A 575 22.56 -11.91 -3.13
CA GLU A 575 23.28 -13.18 -3.24
C GLU A 575 23.39 -13.65 -4.68
N LYS A 576 24.38 -14.51 -4.92
CA LYS A 576 24.57 -15.18 -6.21
C LYS A 576 23.38 -16.01 -6.58
N LEU A 577 22.83 -15.77 -7.76
CA LEU A 577 21.67 -16.46 -8.31
C LEU A 577 22.11 -17.65 -9.14
N ARG A 578 22.02 -18.85 -8.55
CA ARG A 578 22.45 -20.10 -9.18
C ARG A 578 21.41 -21.20 -9.03
N ASN A 579 21.26 -22.02 -10.08
CA ASN A 579 20.35 -23.16 -10.10
C ASN A 579 20.98 -24.39 -9.37
N VAL A 580 20.22 -25.46 -9.27
CA VAL A 580 20.62 -26.73 -8.61
C VAL A 580 21.93 -27.30 -9.15
N ASN A 581 22.25 -27.08 -10.44
CA ASN A 581 23.50 -27.53 -11.08
C ASN A 581 24.66 -26.54 -10.92
N GLY A 582 24.49 -25.47 -10.12
CA GLY A 582 25.48 -24.42 -9.91
C GLY A 582 25.63 -23.44 -11.08
N GLY A 583 24.81 -23.55 -12.14
CA GLY A 583 24.77 -22.63 -13.27
C GLY A 583 24.15 -21.28 -12.89
N MET A 584 24.61 -20.19 -13.51
CA MET A 584 24.00 -18.86 -13.34
C MET A 584 22.58 -18.86 -13.92
N ILE A 585 21.63 -18.28 -13.16
CA ILE A 585 20.27 -18.08 -13.63
C ILE A 585 20.18 -16.75 -14.36
N TYR A 586 19.67 -16.80 -15.58
CA TYR A 586 19.37 -15.67 -16.45
C TYR A 586 17.86 -15.56 -16.67
N GLY A 587 17.40 -14.41 -17.15
CA GLY A 587 16.00 -14.23 -17.51
C GLY A 587 15.48 -15.23 -18.54
N SER A 588 16.35 -15.74 -19.41
CA SER A 588 16.04 -16.77 -20.42
C SER A 588 15.97 -18.22 -19.89
N GLY A 589 16.21 -18.43 -18.58
CA GLY A 589 16.08 -19.73 -17.91
C GLY A 589 14.78 -19.81 -17.10
N LEU A 590 14.89 -20.13 -15.80
CA LEU A 590 13.74 -20.35 -14.90
C LEU A 590 12.62 -19.30 -15.01
N PRO A 591 12.90 -17.96 -15.08
CA PRO A 591 11.83 -16.99 -15.25
C PRO A 591 11.03 -17.18 -16.55
N SER A 592 11.71 -17.51 -17.66
CA SER A 592 11.07 -17.76 -18.96
C SER A 592 10.26 -19.06 -18.97
N ASP A 593 10.76 -20.11 -18.30
CA ASP A 593 10.04 -21.39 -18.14
C ASP A 593 8.74 -21.19 -17.35
N ILE A 594 8.80 -20.42 -16.23
CA ILE A 594 7.64 -20.08 -15.41
C ILE A 594 6.67 -19.22 -16.22
N TRP A 595 7.18 -18.19 -16.91
CA TRP A 595 6.36 -17.28 -17.72
C TRP A 595 5.60 -18.04 -18.80
N LYS A 596 6.30 -18.89 -19.57
CA LYS A 596 5.67 -19.68 -20.62
C LYS A 596 4.61 -20.63 -20.04
N SER A 597 4.93 -21.35 -18.97
CA SER A 597 3.99 -22.29 -18.34
C SER A 597 2.76 -21.58 -17.81
N THR A 598 2.93 -20.42 -17.16
CA THR A 598 1.83 -19.57 -16.67
C THR A 598 0.94 -19.09 -17.81
N MET A 599 1.54 -18.51 -18.87
CA MET A 599 0.81 -17.97 -20.01
C MET A 599 0.07 -19.06 -20.79
N ASP A 600 0.73 -20.19 -21.05
CA ASP A 600 0.12 -21.33 -21.74
C ASP A 600 -1.06 -21.90 -20.95
N GLY A 601 -0.94 -22.00 -19.61
CA GLY A 601 -1.99 -22.49 -18.74
C GLY A 601 -3.17 -21.51 -18.65
N ALA A 602 -2.89 -20.25 -18.37
CA ALA A 602 -3.91 -19.20 -18.23
C ALA A 602 -4.71 -19.01 -19.53
N LEU A 603 -4.06 -19.03 -20.66
CA LEU A 603 -4.67 -18.76 -21.97
C LEU A 603 -5.16 -20.02 -22.71
N LYS A 604 -5.05 -21.21 -22.11
CA LYS A 604 -5.55 -22.46 -22.72
C LYS A 604 -7.05 -22.36 -22.99
N GLY A 605 -7.46 -22.58 -24.24
CA GLY A 605 -8.88 -22.54 -24.65
C GLY A 605 -9.46 -21.13 -24.84
N THR A 606 -8.66 -20.07 -24.68
CA THR A 606 -9.08 -18.72 -25.05
C THR A 606 -8.79 -18.43 -26.52
N PRO A 607 -9.47 -17.44 -27.14
CA PRO A 607 -9.19 -17.03 -28.52
C PRO A 607 -7.71 -16.66 -28.73
N ASN A 608 -7.20 -16.95 -29.91
CA ASN A 608 -5.84 -16.59 -30.31
C ASN A 608 -5.86 -15.18 -30.95
N GLU A 609 -5.77 -14.14 -30.11
CA GLU A 609 -5.76 -12.75 -30.57
C GLU A 609 -4.41 -12.38 -31.19
N THR A 610 -4.42 -11.48 -32.17
CA THR A 610 -3.22 -10.98 -32.85
C THR A 610 -2.99 -9.52 -32.49
N PHE A 611 -1.71 -9.11 -32.44
CA PHE A 611 -1.37 -7.71 -32.22
C PHE A 611 -1.73 -6.85 -33.42
N PRO A 612 -2.08 -5.55 -33.19
CA PRO A 612 -2.22 -4.58 -34.26
C PRO A 612 -0.93 -4.47 -35.09
N LYS A 613 -1.09 -4.06 -36.35
CA LYS A 613 0.06 -3.69 -37.17
C LYS A 613 0.63 -2.36 -36.68
N PRO A 614 1.97 -2.25 -36.50
CA PRO A 614 2.57 -1.00 -36.03
C PRO A 614 2.37 0.12 -37.05
N GLY A 615 2.03 1.30 -36.55
CA GLY A 615 1.99 2.52 -37.35
C GLY A 615 3.39 3.01 -37.71
N ASN A 616 3.49 3.84 -38.75
CA ASN A 616 4.78 4.41 -39.17
C ASN A 616 5.29 5.43 -38.13
N ILE A 617 6.58 5.33 -37.79
CA ILE A 617 7.32 6.33 -37.01
C ILE A 617 8.45 6.86 -37.88
N GLY A 618 8.63 8.19 -37.89
CA GLY A 618 9.70 8.82 -38.65
C GLY A 618 9.49 8.77 -40.18
N SER A 619 8.25 8.93 -40.66
CA SER A 619 7.98 9.08 -42.10
C SER A 619 8.66 10.37 -42.63
N SER A 620 9.24 10.31 -43.83
CA SER A 620 10.00 11.37 -44.49
C SER A 620 9.17 12.65 -44.88
N GLN A 621 7.98 12.77 -44.35
CA GLN A 621 7.19 14.00 -44.40
C GLN A 621 7.06 14.55 -42.98
N GLY A 622 7.82 15.62 -42.72
CA GLY A 622 7.91 16.31 -41.44
C GLY A 622 6.59 16.85 -40.89
N GLY A 623 5.72 15.97 -40.48
CA GLY A 623 4.55 16.28 -39.68
C GLY A 623 4.80 15.81 -38.24
N VAL A 624 4.95 16.77 -37.32
CA VAL A 624 4.78 16.49 -35.90
C VAL A 624 3.43 15.79 -35.75
N PRO A 625 3.31 14.62 -35.11
CA PRO A 625 2.02 13.99 -34.85
C PRO A 625 1.09 15.00 -34.20
N SER A 626 -0.12 15.18 -34.73
CA SER A 626 -1.08 16.20 -34.31
C SER A 626 -1.65 16.05 -32.89
N TRP A 627 -1.09 15.13 -32.13
CA TRP A 627 -1.48 14.87 -30.73
C TRP A 627 -0.43 15.25 -29.70
N SER A 628 0.69 15.90 -30.06
CA SER A 628 1.57 16.53 -29.10
C SER A 628 0.83 17.71 -28.44
N ALA A 629 -0.13 17.36 -27.58
CA ALA A 629 -0.59 18.30 -26.58
C ALA A 629 0.66 18.65 -25.73
N PRO A 630 0.93 19.93 -25.47
CA PRO A 630 1.98 20.28 -24.54
C PRO A 630 1.68 19.55 -23.22
N TYR A 631 2.69 18.85 -22.68
CA TYR A 631 2.64 18.33 -21.34
C TYR A 631 2.32 19.51 -20.41
N THR A 632 1.07 19.65 -20.05
CA THR A 632 0.69 20.33 -18.83
C THR A 632 0.96 19.33 -17.73
N ALA A 633 2.03 19.57 -16.97
CA ALA A 633 2.20 18.89 -15.69
C ALA A 633 0.83 18.87 -15.00
N PRO A 634 0.35 17.74 -14.52
CA PRO A 634 -0.88 17.75 -13.75
C PRO A 634 -0.68 18.80 -12.67
N SER A 635 -1.48 19.86 -12.72
CA SER A 635 -1.61 20.78 -11.61
C SER A 635 -1.95 19.88 -10.44
N THR A 636 -1.05 19.80 -9.47
CA THR A 636 -1.29 19.24 -8.16
C THR A 636 -2.46 20.01 -7.56
N THR A 637 -3.67 19.61 -7.87
CA THR A 637 -4.92 19.92 -7.18
C THR A 637 -6.10 19.30 -7.95
N GLU A 638 -6.16 17.98 -7.97
CA GLU A 638 -7.46 17.31 -7.87
C GLU A 638 -7.33 16.34 -6.70
N GLN A 639 -7.53 16.91 -5.53
CA GLN A 639 -8.11 16.22 -4.40
C GLN A 639 -9.38 15.54 -4.91
N PRO A 640 -9.63 14.26 -4.57
CA PRO A 640 -10.91 13.64 -4.89
C PRO A 640 -12.01 14.59 -4.43
N THR A 641 -12.89 14.97 -5.34
CA THR A 641 -14.06 15.76 -5.03
C THR A 641 -14.89 15.00 -4.03
N LEU A 642 -14.76 15.38 -2.78
CA LEU A 642 -15.76 15.11 -1.78
C LEU A 642 -17.12 15.57 -2.35
N PRO A 643 -18.22 14.87 -2.07
CA PRO A 643 -19.54 15.30 -2.50
C PRO A 643 -19.74 16.76 -2.10
N PRO A 644 -20.51 17.57 -2.88
CA PRO A 644 -20.56 19.01 -2.73
C PRO A 644 -20.86 19.37 -1.29
N VAL A 645 -19.91 20.06 -0.66
CA VAL A 645 -20.11 20.69 0.63
C VAL A 645 -21.28 21.65 0.46
N VAL A 646 -22.38 21.36 1.14
CA VAL A 646 -23.51 22.27 1.26
C VAL A 646 -22.96 23.56 1.89
N THR A 647 -22.82 24.60 1.10
CA THR A 647 -22.44 25.93 1.57
C THR A 647 -23.53 26.43 2.51
N THR A 648 -23.27 26.41 3.79
CA THR A 648 -24.14 27.00 4.81
C THR A 648 -23.86 28.47 4.90
N SER A 649 -24.89 29.30 4.68
CA SER A 649 -24.83 30.72 4.98
C SER A 649 -24.73 30.90 6.51
N GLN A 650 -23.87 31.82 6.96
CA GLN A 650 -23.72 32.13 8.36
C GLN A 650 -24.68 33.26 8.76
N MET A 651 -25.49 33.05 9.80
CA MET A 651 -26.37 34.06 10.37
C MET A 651 -25.79 34.58 11.68
N PRO A 652 -25.59 35.91 11.86
CA PRO A 652 -25.08 36.45 13.10
C PRO A 652 -26.08 36.26 14.24
N ILE A 653 -25.59 35.97 15.44
CA ILE A 653 -26.41 35.81 16.63
C ILE A 653 -26.71 37.18 17.21
N PRO A 654 -27.99 37.61 17.36
CA PRO A 654 -28.32 38.86 17.95
C PRO A 654 -27.82 38.92 19.40
N GLY A 655 -27.00 39.93 19.73
CA GLY A 655 -26.48 40.17 21.10
C GLY A 655 -25.06 39.66 21.34
N LEU A 656 -24.38 39.03 20.35
CA LEU A 656 -22.99 38.57 20.47
C LEU A 656 -22.19 39.00 19.23
N PRO A 657 -21.57 40.19 19.21
CA PRO A 657 -20.75 40.65 18.10
C PRO A 657 -19.55 39.70 17.89
N GLY A 658 -19.40 39.15 16.66
CA GLY A 658 -18.32 38.24 16.27
C GLY A 658 -18.69 36.75 16.25
N PHE A 659 -19.91 36.37 16.56
CA PHE A 659 -20.37 34.98 16.48
C PHE A 659 -21.53 34.81 15.48
N SER A 660 -21.46 33.74 14.65
CA SER A 660 -22.50 33.36 13.72
C SER A 660 -22.70 31.85 13.70
N ILE A 661 -23.92 31.40 13.39
CA ILE A 661 -24.25 29.96 13.28
C ILE A 661 -24.50 29.59 11.82
N PRO A 662 -24.07 28.41 11.37
CA PRO A 662 -24.36 27.91 10.02
C PRO A 662 -25.83 27.47 9.92
N VAL A 663 -26.54 27.94 8.87
CA VAL A 663 -27.94 27.57 8.59
C VAL A 663 -27.96 26.82 7.24
N PRO A 664 -28.44 25.57 7.19
CA PRO A 664 -28.59 24.83 5.92
C PRO A 664 -29.75 25.39 5.11
N GLY A 665 -29.55 25.68 3.83
CA GLY A 665 -30.62 25.86 2.87
C GLY A 665 -30.89 27.24 2.28
N LEU A 666 -30.04 28.27 2.51
CA LEU A 666 -30.17 29.59 1.84
C LEU A 666 -28.99 29.83 0.88
N ALA A 667 -29.29 29.83 -0.41
CA ALA A 667 -28.32 30.20 -1.45
C ALA A 667 -28.06 31.74 -1.43
N PRO A 668 -26.82 32.20 -1.62
CA PRO A 668 -26.53 33.63 -1.69
C PRO A 668 -27.05 34.23 -2.99
N ASN A 669 -27.68 35.40 -2.88
CA ASN A 669 -28.22 36.19 -4.01
C ASN A 669 -27.05 36.79 -4.83
N PRO A 670 -27.01 36.63 -6.19
CA PRO A 670 -25.85 37.00 -7.00
C PRO A 670 -25.67 38.49 -7.32
N GLN A 671 -26.27 39.42 -6.60
CA GLN A 671 -26.28 40.83 -7.00
C GLN A 671 -25.40 41.79 -6.19
N ASN A 672 -24.33 41.37 -5.52
CA ASN A 672 -23.42 42.33 -4.88
C ASN A 672 -21.94 41.87 -4.92
N GLN A 673 -21.38 41.71 -6.10
CA GLN A 673 -19.90 41.70 -6.28
C GLN A 673 -19.51 42.53 -7.51
N ARG A 674 -19.50 43.83 -7.36
CA ARG A 674 -18.73 44.79 -8.19
C ARG A 674 -18.01 45.75 -7.26
N GLN A 675 -16.68 45.78 -7.42
CA GLN A 675 -15.62 46.56 -6.76
C GLN A 675 -14.85 45.73 -5.71
N THR A 676 -13.58 45.42 -5.91
CA THR A 676 -12.41 46.23 -6.23
C THR A 676 -11.27 45.32 -6.66
N GLN A 677 -10.71 45.51 -7.85
CA GLN A 677 -9.37 45.08 -8.25
C GLN A 677 -8.40 46.24 -7.98
N PRO A 678 -7.23 46.03 -7.46
CA PRO A 678 -6.11 46.99 -7.53
C PRO A 678 -5.32 46.75 -8.83
N GLU A 679 -5.05 47.81 -9.57
CA GLU A 679 -4.19 47.89 -10.74
C GLU A 679 -2.72 47.56 -10.43
N PRO A 680 -1.94 47.05 -11.40
CA PRO A 680 -0.52 46.83 -11.25
C PRO A 680 0.27 48.11 -11.50
N THR A 681 1.10 48.47 -10.55
CA THR A 681 2.06 49.57 -10.65
C THR A 681 3.25 49.14 -11.54
N GLN A 682 3.45 49.89 -12.63
CA GLN A 682 4.70 49.87 -13.42
C GLN A 682 5.80 50.53 -12.64
N GLU A 683 6.98 49.89 -12.57
CA GLU A 683 8.23 50.58 -12.24
C GLU A 683 9.20 50.56 -13.40
N GLN A 684 9.69 51.75 -13.67
CA GLN A 684 10.58 52.17 -14.78
C GLN A 684 11.99 51.66 -14.60
N GLN A 685 12.62 51.47 -15.76
CA GLN A 685 14.05 51.32 -15.97
C GLN A 685 14.90 52.48 -15.44
N GLY A 686 16.06 52.20 -14.88
CA GLY A 686 17.13 53.14 -14.65
C GLY A 686 18.46 52.44 -14.47
N GLY A 687 19.38 52.63 -15.41
CA GLY A 687 20.63 51.96 -15.57
C GLY A 687 21.79 52.50 -14.69
N GLY A 688 22.90 51.86 -14.75
CA GLY A 688 24.22 52.41 -14.36
C GLY A 688 25.24 51.43 -13.81
N THR A 689 26.13 51.02 -14.70
CA THR A 689 27.59 50.83 -14.54
C THR A 689 28.18 50.10 -13.30
N GLY A 690 29.02 49.07 -13.59
CA GLY A 690 29.97 48.39 -12.69
C GLY A 690 31.19 49.27 -12.33
N PRO A 691 32.34 48.77 -11.92
CA PRO A 691 32.88 47.39 -11.81
C PRO A 691 33.70 47.13 -10.52
N MET A 692 34.34 45.96 -10.46
CA MET A 692 35.61 45.57 -9.79
C MET A 692 35.63 44.89 -8.41
N SER A 693 36.13 43.67 -8.48
CA SER A 693 37.33 43.07 -7.80
C SER A 693 37.24 42.62 -6.35
N GLY A 694 37.75 41.41 -6.14
CA GLY A 694 38.30 40.97 -4.88
C GLY A 694 38.14 39.49 -4.53
N GLN A 695 38.95 38.62 -5.13
CA GLN A 695 39.44 37.40 -4.49
C GLN A 695 40.57 37.74 -3.54
N PRO A 696 41.19 36.83 -2.77
CA PRO A 696 40.77 35.62 -2.03
C PRO A 696 41.26 35.70 -0.55
N VAL A 697 41.00 34.68 0.27
CA VAL A 697 41.95 34.16 1.27
C VAL A 697 41.38 32.87 1.93
N ALA A 698 42.07 31.74 1.73
CA ALA A 698 42.24 30.69 2.72
C ALA A 698 43.52 31.07 3.54
N PRO A 699 43.94 30.43 4.61
CA PRO A 699 43.94 28.98 4.89
C PRO A 699 43.80 28.61 6.39
N ALA A 700 43.88 27.35 6.67
CA ALA A 700 44.86 26.59 7.44
C ALA A 700 44.35 25.80 8.64
N ASP A 701 44.75 24.53 8.60
CA ASP A 701 45.32 23.65 9.63
C ASP A 701 44.37 23.12 10.73
N GLY A 702 44.32 21.86 11.06
CA GLY A 702 45.27 20.76 11.02
C GLY A 702 44.76 19.71 12.00
N ALA A 703 44.93 18.47 11.72
CA ALA A 703 45.55 17.46 12.58
C ALA A 703 45.02 16.04 12.27
N THR A 704 45.87 15.33 11.60
CA THR A 704 46.05 13.87 11.57
C THR A 704 46.15 13.24 12.94
N VAL A 705 45.49 12.09 13.14
CA VAL A 705 46.05 10.99 13.97
C VAL A 705 45.54 9.66 13.43
N THR A 706 46.43 8.90 12.82
CA THR A 706 46.42 7.45 12.73
C THR A 706 46.94 6.86 14.06
N PRO A 707 46.56 5.63 14.40
CA PRO A 707 47.57 4.60 14.64
C PRO A 707 47.29 3.23 14.03
N THR A 708 48.37 2.67 13.54
CA THR A 708 48.59 1.27 13.17
C THR A 708 49.06 0.43 14.39
N PRO A 709 49.47 -0.84 14.22
CA PRO A 709 48.85 -2.01 14.80
C PRO A 709 49.78 -2.82 15.72
N ASN A 710 49.24 -3.81 16.41
CA ASN A 710 50.04 -4.95 16.94
C ASN A 710 49.02 -6.06 17.25
N GLY A 711 49.13 -7.34 16.85
CA GLY A 711 50.33 -8.21 16.88
C GLY A 711 50.11 -9.26 17.96
N GLY A 712 49.96 -10.56 17.62
CA GLY A 712 50.05 -11.59 18.63
C GLY A 712 49.22 -12.85 18.34
N THR A 713 49.64 -13.74 17.53
CA THR A 713 49.91 -15.19 17.63
C THR A 713 49.22 -16.00 18.73
N GLY A 714 48.65 -17.17 18.37
CA GLY A 714 48.35 -18.24 19.31
C GLY A 714 47.54 -19.39 18.74
N ASN A 715 48.21 -20.40 18.27
CA ASN A 715 47.87 -21.78 17.91
C ASN A 715 46.85 -22.49 18.80
N GLY A 716 46.11 -23.45 18.20
CA GLY A 716 45.57 -24.59 18.97
C GLY A 716 44.46 -25.41 18.28
N ASN A 717 44.85 -26.43 17.60
CA ASN A 717 44.16 -27.68 17.18
C ASN A 717 42.91 -28.13 17.94
N GLY A 718 41.99 -28.76 17.22
CA GLY A 718 41.08 -29.74 17.78
C GLY A 718 39.84 -30.07 16.96
N ARG A 719 39.90 -30.95 15.99
CA ARG A 719 38.83 -31.85 15.55
C ARG A 719 38.84 -33.11 16.47
N PRO A 720 37.84 -34.03 16.54
CA PRO A 720 36.72 -34.25 15.62
C PRO A 720 35.40 -34.80 16.28
N ASN A 721 34.41 -35.05 15.39
CA ASN A 721 33.34 -36.07 15.43
C ASN A 721 32.15 -35.96 16.43
N ARG A 722 30.98 -35.69 15.94
CA ARG A 722 29.93 -36.62 15.47
C ARG A 722 28.82 -35.87 14.80
#